data_a07f6a053aa07ae538cc982c4c7c9467
#
_entry.id   a07f6a053aa07ae538cc982c4c7c9467
#
_cell.length_a   1.000
_cell.length_b   1.000
_cell.length_c   1.000
_cell.angle_alpha   90.00
_cell.angle_beta   90.00
_cell.angle_gamma   90.00
#
_symmetry.space_group_name_H-M   'P 1'
#
loop_
_entity.id
_entity.type
_entity.pdbx_description
1 polymer ?
#
loop_
_entity_poly.entity_id
_entity_poly.type
_entity_poly.pdbx_seq_one_letter_code
_entity_poly.pdbx_strand_id
1 'polypeptide(L)'
;MYNIIGLITNNGILFVIFERSGNKMAKAKNETQQSYGNESISKLKGADRVRKRPAVIFGSDGLEGCEHSIFEIISNSIDEAREGYGNKIVVTKFLDKSIEVQDFGRGIPVDYNKKEDCYNWELVFCDLYAGGKYNTNDGGSYEFSLGLNGLGLCATQYASEYMEAEIHTGGYCYELSFKSGEIDGDMKKTPYDKKDTGSRIKWRPDLKVFTDIDVPLEYFQDVLKRQSVVNAGVKFILKNQLTETKFETFEFVYNNGIVDYVNEFIGEEGLSTVQFWQAERKGRDRADKPDYKLKMNIALCFSNKKQLKEYYHNSSWLEHGGAPEKAVKSAFVAQIDAYLKQNSKYLKTDAKISFQDVEDCLVLVISSFSTQTSYENQTKKAITNKFIQDAMTEFIRHQLEIYFIENKLDADKICEQVLINMRSRIKAETTRLNLKKTLASSNDMTSRVEKFVDCRSKDPNEREIFIVEGDSALGACKQARDSSFQAVIPVRGKILNCLKFDYNRIFKSEIITDLIKVLGCGVEVSSKSNKELSLFNLENLRWSKIIICTDADVDGFHIRTLILTMIYRLMPTLLKEGKVFIAESPLYEITSKGQTWFAYTEKEKAMALAEIGEAKYTIQRSKGLGENDADMMWLTTMNPQTRRLIKVEPDNVEELIAEKFELLLGDNLAERKEFIAENGHLYIDLADIS
;
A
#
# COMPACT_ATOMS: atom_id res chain seq x y z
N MET A 1 -6.65 36.17 5.24
CA MET A 1 -5.21 36.00 5.54
C MET A 1 -4.96 36.54 6.92
N TYR A 2 -4.31 35.75 7.77
CA TYR A 2 -3.92 36.16 9.11
C TYR A 2 -2.39 36.34 9.13
N ASN A 3 -1.94 37.47 9.66
CA ASN A 3 -0.51 37.70 9.85
C ASN A 3 -0.13 37.35 11.29
N ILE A 4 0.96 36.62 11.45
CA ILE A 4 1.53 36.30 12.79
C ILE A 4 2.30 37.53 13.25
N ILE A 5 1.86 38.15 14.39
CA ILE A 5 2.46 39.38 14.92
C ILE A 5 3.46 39.12 16.07
N GLY A 6 3.46 37.95 16.68
CA GLY A 6 4.44 37.62 17.71
C GLY A 6 4.29 36.24 18.34
N LEU A 7 5.41 35.73 18.82
CA LEU A 7 5.54 34.50 19.61
C LEU A 7 5.96 34.91 21.04
N ILE A 8 5.12 34.67 22.04
CA ILE A 8 5.49 34.88 23.44
C ILE A 8 5.49 33.52 24.13
N THR A 9 6.64 33.13 24.69
CA THR A 9 6.79 31.95 25.53
C THR A 9 6.83 32.35 26.98
N ASN A 10 5.91 31.87 27.81
CA ASN A 10 5.99 31.91 29.22
C ASN A 10 5.64 30.53 29.78
N ASN A 11 6.54 29.92 30.52
CA ASN A 11 6.39 28.63 31.19
C ASN A 11 5.95 27.44 30.32
N GLY A 12 6.55 27.29 29.11
CA GLY A 12 6.36 26.09 28.28
C GLY A 12 5.03 25.99 27.51
N ILE A 13 4.21 27.05 27.54
CA ILE A 13 2.97 27.12 26.75
C ILE A 13 3.13 28.15 25.64
N LEU A 14 2.93 27.68 24.40
CA LEU A 14 3.02 28.49 23.18
C LEU A 14 1.65 29.12 22.90
N PHE A 15 1.52 30.43 22.99
CA PHE A 15 0.34 31.17 22.55
C PHE A 15 0.61 31.82 21.19
N VAL A 16 -0.24 31.53 20.24
CA VAL A 16 -0.23 32.19 18.91
C VAL A 16 -1.38 33.19 18.88
N ILE A 17 -1.07 34.50 18.86
CA ILE A 17 -2.07 35.57 18.78
C ILE A 17 -2.31 35.90 17.28
N PHE A 18 -3.54 35.77 16.85
CA PHE A 18 -3.99 36.18 15.52
C PHE A 18 -4.74 37.51 15.60
N GLU A 19 -4.31 38.48 14.84
CA GLU A 19 -5.06 39.71 14.64
C GLU A 19 -5.80 39.69 13.30
N ARG A 20 -7.08 39.98 13.35
CA ARG A 20 -7.93 40.06 12.18
C ARG A 20 -7.65 41.39 11.48
N SER A 21 -6.94 41.39 10.35
CA SER A 21 -6.76 42.60 9.55
C SER A 21 -8.11 43.12 9.07
N GLY A 22 -8.52 44.23 9.59
CA GLY A 22 -9.68 44.96 9.12
C GLY A 22 -9.47 45.40 7.66
N ASN A 23 -10.35 44.97 6.77
CA ASN A 23 -10.40 45.41 5.38
C ASN A 23 -10.63 46.96 5.34
N LYS A 24 -9.58 47.73 5.10
CA LYS A 24 -9.76 49.01 4.41
C LYS A 24 -10.06 48.68 2.95
N MET A 25 -11.30 48.91 2.53
CA MET A 25 -11.69 48.90 1.13
C MET A 25 -10.83 49.93 0.38
N ALA A 26 -9.77 49.47 -0.25
CA ALA A 26 -9.19 50.17 -1.39
C ALA A 26 -10.15 49.97 -2.56
N LYS A 27 -10.61 51.06 -3.14
CA LYS A 27 -11.39 51.08 -4.39
C LYS A 27 -10.62 50.25 -5.41
N ALA A 28 -11.12 49.05 -5.71
CA ALA A 28 -10.67 48.29 -6.85
C ALA A 28 -10.93 49.11 -8.11
N LYS A 29 -9.86 49.35 -8.87
CA LYS A 29 -10.00 49.69 -10.27
C LYS A 29 -10.81 48.58 -10.93
N ASN A 30 -11.86 48.97 -11.64
CA ASN A 30 -12.63 48.10 -12.51
C ASN A 30 -11.69 47.32 -13.42
N GLU A 31 -11.36 46.09 -13.09
CA GLU A 31 -11.03 45.10 -14.09
C GLU A 31 -12.31 44.81 -14.84
N THR A 32 -12.36 45.22 -16.06
CA THR A 32 -13.39 44.88 -17.02
C THR A 32 -13.58 43.39 -17.00
N GLN A 33 -14.70 42.90 -16.42
CA GLN A 33 -15.19 41.55 -16.67
C GLN A 33 -15.28 41.42 -18.20
N GLN A 34 -14.33 40.65 -18.79
CA GLN A 34 -14.46 40.24 -20.18
C GLN A 34 -15.76 39.43 -20.27
N SER A 35 -16.76 40.04 -20.91
CA SER A 35 -18.01 39.36 -21.22
C SER A 35 -17.69 38.12 -22.06
N TYR A 36 -18.23 36.96 -21.70
CA TYR A 36 -18.13 35.76 -22.51
C TYR A 36 -18.86 35.98 -23.85
N GLY A 37 -18.10 36.35 -24.84
CA GLY A 37 -18.59 36.66 -26.18
C GLY A 37 -17.77 35.94 -27.26
N ASN A 38 -18.09 36.12 -28.53
CA ASN A 38 -17.44 35.46 -29.67
C ASN A 38 -15.91 35.61 -29.67
N GLU A 39 -15.38 36.73 -29.19
CA GLU A 39 -13.95 37.01 -29.12
C GLU A 39 -13.24 36.36 -27.91
N SER A 40 -13.99 35.83 -26.95
CA SER A 40 -13.42 35.13 -25.78
C SER A 40 -12.95 33.71 -26.11
N ILE A 41 -13.32 33.15 -27.26
CA ILE A 41 -12.93 31.82 -27.71
C ILE A 41 -11.58 31.92 -28.44
N SER A 42 -10.54 31.33 -27.88
CA SER A 42 -9.19 31.26 -28.45
C SER A 42 -8.69 29.84 -28.61
N LYS A 43 -7.94 29.57 -29.68
CA LYS A 43 -7.30 28.27 -29.91
C LYS A 43 -5.89 28.27 -29.31
N LEU A 44 -5.60 27.30 -28.46
CA LEU A 44 -4.23 27.06 -28.01
C LEU A 44 -3.35 26.59 -29.18
N LYS A 45 -2.14 27.14 -29.30
CA LYS A 45 -1.18 26.82 -30.36
C LYS A 45 0.16 26.36 -29.76
N GLY A 46 0.93 25.57 -30.54
CA GLY A 46 2.27 25.13 -30.16
C GLY A 46 2.29 24.51 -28.77
N ALA A 47 3.30 24.86 -27.99
CA ALA A 47 3.53 24.32 -26.63
C ALA A 47 2.40 24.63 -25.64
N ASP A 48 1.64 25.70 -25.82
CA ASP A 48 0.51 26.04 -24.94
C ASP A 48 -0.57 24.95 -24.85
N ARG A 49 -0.69 24.11 -25.88
CA ARG A 49 -1.63 22.97 -25.91
C ARG A 49 -1.33 21.98 -24.79
N VAL A 50 -0.06 21.78 -24.45
CA VAL A 50 0.41 20.88 -23.41
C VAL A 50 0.63 21.62 -22.10
N ARG A 51 1.37 22.74 -22.14
CA ARG A 51 1.77 23.50 -20.95
C ARG A 51 0.61 24.00 -20.10
N LYS A 52 -0.52 24.38 -20.73
CA LYS A 52 -1.73 24.84 -20.02
C LYS A 52 -2.67 23.71 -19.62
N ARG A 53 -2.51 22.52 -20.19
CA ARG A 53 -3.40 21.37 -19.96
C ARG A 53 -2.63 20.03 -19.94
N PRO A 54 -1.58 19.87 -19.12
CA PRO A 54 -0.75 18.67 -19.10
C PRO A 54 -1.56 17.40 -18.77
N ALA A 55 -2.53 17.48 -17.88
CA ALA A 55 -3.36 16.35 -17.48
C ALA A 55 -4.15 15.70 -18.64
N VAL A 56 -4.45 16.46 -19.73
CA VAL A 56 -5.13 15.90 -20.90
C VAL A 56 -4.23 14.91 -21.66
N ILE A 57 -2.92 15.15 -21.67
CA ILE A 57 -1.94 14.32 -22.38
C ILE A 57 -1.33 13.27 -21.44
N PHE A 58 -0.89 13.70 -20.25
CA PHE A 58 -0.14 12.85 -19.33
C PHE A 58 -1.01 12.24 -18.21
N GLY A 59 -2.33 12.53 -18.20
CA GLY A 59 -3.26 12.02 -17.20
C GLY A 59 -3.25 12.78 -15.86
N SER A 60 -2.19 13.54 -15.56
CA SER A 60 -2.03 14.35 -14.35
C SER A 60 -1.10 15.52 -14.61
N ASP A 61 -1.17 16.58 -13.82
CA ASP A 61 -0.19 17.68 -13.73
C ASP A 61 0.74 17.53 -12.52
N GLY A 62 0.61 16.43 -11.75
CA GLY A 62 1.47 16.07 -10.64
C GLY A 62 2.65 15.18 -11.05
N LEU A 63 3.24 14.52 -10.04
CA LEU A 63 4.36 13.60 -10.20
C LEU A 63 4.05 12.49 -11.21
N GLU A 64 2.85 11.87 -11.14
CA GLU A 64 2.44 10.81 -12.08
C GLU A 64 2.44 11.27 -13.54
N GLY A 65 2.06 12.53 -13.81
CA GLY A 65 2.13 13.09 -15.16
C GLY A 65 3.57 13.29 -15.62
N CYS A 66 4.46 13.70 -14.72
CA CYS A 66 5.90 13.80 -14.98
C CYS A 66 6.50 12.42 -15.30
N GLU A 67 6.18 11.40 -14.50
CA GLU A 67 6.56 10.00 -14.71
C GLU A 67 6.10 9.47 -16.06
N HIS A 68 4.85 9.78 -16.44
CA HIS A 68 4.31 9.38 -17.75
C HIS A 68 5.09 10.04 -18.89
N SER A 69 5.47 11.32 -18.78
CA SER A 69 6.29 12.00 -19.78
C SER A 69 7.66 11.34 -19.99
N ILE A 70 8.27 10.82 -18.93
CA ILE A 70 9.53 10.07 -18.98
C ILE A 70 9.33 8.75 -19.73
N PHE A 71 8.27 8.03 -19.41
CA PHE A 71 7.95 6.77 -20.06
C PHE A 71 7.69 6.92 -21.56
N GLU A 72 7.13 8.02 -22.01
CA GLU A 72 6.93 8.29 -23.45
C GLU A 72 8.25 8.38 -24.23
N ILE A 73 9.32 8.91 -23.63
CA ILE A 73 10.66 8.93 -24.26
C ILE A 73 11.26 7.51 -24.25
N ILE A 74 11.21 6.81 -23.11
CA ILE A 74 11.71 5.44 -22.97
C ILE A 74 10.99 4.52 -23.97
N SER A 75 9.69 4.69 -24.17
CA SER A 75 8.88 3.86 -25.06
C SER A 75 9.32 3.95 -26.53
N ASN A 76 9.81 5.10 -26.97
CA ASN A 76 10.34 5.27 -28.32
C ASN A 76 11.60 4.44 -28.56
N SER A 77 12.50 4.40 -27.58
CA SER A 77 13.72 3.59 -27.59
C SER A 77 13.39 2.08 -27.54
N ILE A 78 12.35 1.69 -26.79
CA ILE A 78 11.85 0.31 -26.74
C ILE A 78 11.31 -0.11 -28.12
N ASP A 79 10.54 0.75 -28.80
CA ASP A 79 10.00 0.45 -30.13
C ASP A 79 11.12 0.18 -31.14
N GLU A 80 12.22 0.93 -31.12
CA GLU A 80 13.39 0.68 -31.98
C GLU A 80 14.05 -0.67 -31.65
N ALA A 81 14.26 -0.98 -30.37
CA ALA A 81 14.86 -2.23 -29.94
C ALA A 81 13.99 -3.45 -30.34
N ARG A 82 12.67 -3.34 -30.30
CA ARG A 82 11.73 -4.39 -30.72
C ARG A 82 11.72 -4.63 -32.22
N GLU A 83 11.98 -3.62 -33.04
CA GLU A 83 12.19 -3.77 -34.48
C GLU A 83 13.54 -4.41 -34.82
N GLY A 84 14.34 -4.76 -33.80
CA GLY A 84 15.66 -5.39 -33.96
C GLY A 84 16.81 -4.40 -34.13
N TYR A 85 16.57 -3.11 -33.93
CA TYR A 85 17.58 -2.06 -34.05
C TYR A 85 18.08 -1.64 -32.67
N GLY A 86 19.24 -2.17 -32.28
CA GLY A 86 19.80 -2.01 -30.94
C GLY A 86 19.16 -2.96 -29.92
N ASN A 87 19.91 -3.26 -28.87
CA ASN A 87 19.48 -4.14 -27.80
C ASN A 87 19.84 -3.59 -26.41
N LYS A 88 20.17 -2.29 -26.36
CA LYS A 88 20.59 -1.60 -25.14
C LYS A 88 19.94 -0.23 -25.06
N ILE A 89 19.40 0.09 -23.91
CA ILE A 89 18.83 1.40 -23.59
C ILE A 89 19.45 1.88 -22.26
N VAL A 90 19.96 3.10 -22.26
CA VAL A 90 20.56 3.72 -21.07
C VAL A 90 19.70 4.87 -20.62
N VAL A 91 19.29 4.86 -19.37
CA VAL A 91 18.55 5.94 -18.72
C VAL A 91 19.41 6.54 -17.63
N THR A 92 19.61 7.86 -17.63
CA THR A 92 20.38 8.54 -16.62
C THR A 92 19.50 9.55 -15.87
N LYS A 93 19.46 9.44 -14.56
CA LYS A 93 18.84 10.42 -13.64
C LYS A 93 19.94 11.30 -13.07
N PHE A 94 19.84 12.61 -13.28
CA PHE A 94 20.81 13.59 -12.79
C PHE A 94 20.36 14.27 -11.50
N LEU A 95 21.30 14.84 -10.75
CA LEU A 95 21.03 15.56 -9.49
C LEU A 95 20.16 16.80 -9.68
N ASP A 96 20.26 17.46 -10.85
CA ASP A 96 19.47 18.64 -11.20
C ASP A 96 18.05 18.30 -11.65
N LYS A 97 17.63 17.02 -11.50
CA LYS A 97 16.35 16.45 -11.92
C LYS A 97 16.16 16.39 -13.43
N SER A 98 17.22 16.59 -14.21
CA SER A 98 17.19 16.26 -15.64
C SER A 98 17.32 14.75 -15.82
N ILE A 99 16.79 14.27 -16.95
CA ILE A 99 16.78 12.86 -17.34
C ILE A 99 17.38 12.76 -18.73
N GLU A 100 18.12 11.69 -18.98
CA GLU A 100 18.65 11.36 -20.30
C GLU A 100 18.26 9.93 -20.67
N VAL A 101 17.79 9.74 -21.88
CA VAL A 101 17.53 8.41 -22.47
C VAL A 101 18.37 8.29 -23.74
N GLN A 102 19.17 7.24 -23.81
CA GLN A 102 19.99 6.92 -24.96
C GLN A 102 19.66 5.52 -25.48
N ASP A 103 19.33 5.41 -26.75
CA ASP A 103 19.23 4.16 -27.49
C ASP A 103 20.37 4.02 -28.51
N PHE A 104 20.46 2.83 -29.08
CA PHE A 104 21.43 2.46 -30.11
C PHE A 104 20.70 1.89 -31.33
N GLY A 105 19.53 2.49 -31.63
CA GLY A 105 18.69 2.17 -32.78
C GLY A 105 19.18 2.84 -34.08
N ARG A 106 18.27 3.10 -35.03
CA ARG A 106 18.60 3.75 -36.31
C ARG A 106 18.80 5.25 -36.22
N GLY A 107 18.42 5.85 -35.10
CA GLY A 107 18.30 7.30 -34.93
C GLY A 107 16.97 7.85 -35.49
N ILE A 108 16.44 8.87 -34.86
CA ILE A 108 15.20 9.55 -35.29
C ILE A 108 15.42 10.18 -36.67
N PRO A 109 14.52 9.96 -37.66
CA PRO A 109 14.59 10.69 -38.94
C PRO A 109 14.41 12.19 -38.71
N VAL A 110 15.34 13.02 -39.15
CA VAL A 110 15.33 14.49 -38.93
C VAL A 110 15.46 15.31 -40.20
N ASP A 111 15.84 14.69 -41.33
CA ASP A 111 16.03 15.37 -42.61
C ASP A 111 14.69 15.86 -43.24
N TYR A 112 14.80 16.65 -44.32
CA TYR A 112 13.67 17.24 -45.01
C TYR A 112 12.71 16.22 -45.63
N ASN A 113 11.43 16.37 -45.33
CA ASN A 113 10.33 15.54 -45.83
C ASN A 113 9.64 16.22 -47.01
N LYS A 114 9.90 15.75 -48.20
CA LYS A 114 9.32 16.31 -49.42
C LYS A 114 7.79 16.21 -49.50
N LYS A 115 7.19 15.27 -48.77
CA LYS A 115 5.74 15.04 -48.78
C LYS A 115 5.01 16.06 -47.90
N GLU A 116 5.61 16.40 -46.76
CA GLU A 116 5.02 17.30 -45.77
C GLU A 116 5.57 18.73 -45.88
N ASP A 117 6.54 18.95 -46.81
CA ASP A 117 7.19 20.25 -47.10
C ASP A 117 7.84 20.91 -45.87
N CYS A 118 8.40 20.08 -44.92
CA CYS A 118 9.08 20.54 -43.74
C CYS A 118 10.15 19.51 -43.31
N TYR A 119 10.97 19.85 -42.31
CA TYR A 119 11.88 18.87 -41.75
C TYR A 119 11.17 17.89 -40.84
N ASN A 120 11.57 16.63 -40.86
CA ASN A 120 11.00 15.58 -39.97
C ASN A 120 11.17 15.92 -38.49
N TRP A 121 12.24 16.63 -38.12
CA TRP A 121 12.39 17.05 -36.72
C TRP A 121 11.29 18.02 -36.28
N GLU A 122 10.80 18.90 -37.19
CA GLU A 122 9.68 19.79 -36.87
C GLU A 122 8.40 19.02 -36.59
N LEU A 123 8.14 17.95 -37.36
CA LEU A 123 7.02 17.05 -37.14
C LEU A 123 7.14 16.30 -35.80
N VAL A 124 8.30 15.70 -35.56
CA VAL A 124 8.49 14.77 -34.43
C VAL A 124 8.59 15.51 -33.08
N PHE A 125 9.22 16.70 -33.04
CA PHE A 125 9.43 17.48 -31.81
C PHE A 125 8.43 18.62 -31.61
N CYS A 126 7.82 19.16 -32.69
CA CYS A 126 7.03 20.40 -32.61
C CYS A 126 5.58 20.24 -33.10
N ASP A 127 5.17 19.08 -33.62
CA ASP A 127 3.79 18.88 -34.02
C ASP A 127 3.15 17.66 -33.35
N LEU A 128 2.01 17.92 -32.70
CA LEU A 128 1.22 16.86 -32.05
C LEU A 128 0.47 16.07 -33.12
N TYR A 129 0.36 14.76 -32.91
CA TYR A 129 -0.22 13.82 -33.87
C TYR A 129 0.60 13.65 -35.15
N ALA A 130 1.90 13.91 -35.10
CA ALA A 130 2.84 13.60 -36.16
C ALA A 130 3.71 12.38 -35.79
N GLY A 131 3.83 11.42 -36.69
CA GLY A 131 4.61 10.20 -36.45
C GLY A 131 4.55 9.23 -37.60
N GLY A 132 5.52 8.29 -37.65
CA GLY A 132 5.63 7.26 -38.68
C GLY A 132 4.99 5.91 -38.35
N LYS A 133 4.25 5.80 -37.22
CA LYS A 133 3.78 4.51 -36.68
C LYS A 133 2.28 4.27 -36.84
N TYR A 134 1.61 4.94 -37.77
CA TYR A 134 0.14 4.87 -37.92
C TYR A 134 -0.38 3.66 -38.70
N ASN A 135 0.41 3.06 -39.60
CA ASN A 135 0.00 1.96 -40.47
C ASN A 135 0.50 0.61 -39.91
N THR A 136 -0.13 0.11 -38.85
CA THR A 136 0.26 -1.12 -38.15
C THR A 136 -0.33 -2.41 -38.75
N ASN A 137 -1.39 -2.32 -39.61
CA ASN A 137 -2.10 -3.50 -40.11
C ASN A 137 -1.55 -4.07 -41.44
N ASP A 138 -0.66 -3.37 -42.12
CA ASP A 138 -0.21 -3.75 -43.49
C ASP A 138 1.12 -4.53 -43.50
N GLY A 139 1.58 -5.06 -42.34
CA GLY A 139 2.82 -5.83 -42.27
C GLY A 139 4.09 -4.98 -42.38
N GLY A 140 4.00 -3.67 -42.17
CA GLY A 140 5.13 -2.74 -42.11
C GLY A 140 5.88 -2.77 -40.77
N SER A 141 6.94 -1.96 -40.67
CA SER A 141 7.68 -1.73 -39.43
C SER A 141 6.74 -1.22 -38.32
N TYR A 142 7.06 -1.53 -37.06
CA TYR A 142 6.31 -1.11 -35.87
C TYR A 142 4.92 -1.75 -35.72
N GLU A 143 4.75 -3.00 -36.13
CA GLU A 143 3.46 -3.72 -36.06
C GLU A 143 2.82 -3.69 -34.65
N PHE A 144 3.61 -3.64 -33.57
CA PHE A 144 3.15 -3.66 -32.17
C PHE A 144 3.72 -2.50 -31.34
N SER A 145 3.77 -1.30 -31.91
CA SER A 145 4.38 -0.12 -31.26
C SER A 145 3.66 0.31 -29.98
N LEU A 146 4.44 0.85 -29.03
CA LEU A 146 3.96 1.56 -27.84
C LEU A 146 3.47 2.97 -28.18
N GLY A 147 4.20 3.67 -29.03
CA GLY A 147 3.97 5.07 -29.43
C GLY A 147 3.02 5.22 -30.63
N LEU A 148 1.74 4.87 -30.45
CA LEU A 148 0.73 4.88 -31.53
C LEU A 148 0.17 6.25 -31.91
N ASN A 149 0.22 7.22 -30.98
CA ASN A 149 -0.54 8.48 -31.12
C ASN A 149 0.26 9.66 -31.70
N GLY A 150 1.59 9.50 -31.87
CA GLY A 150 2.44 10.61 -32.33
C GLY A 150 2.44 11.82 -31.41
N LEU A 151 2.35 11.58 -30.09
CA LEU A 151 2.23 12.63 -29.08
C LEU A 151 3.44 12.70 -28.14
N GLY A 152 4.00 11.57 -27.77
CA GLY A 152 4.87 11.44 -26.60
C GLY A 152 6.10 12.33 -26.62
N LEU A 153 6.89 12.30 -27.70
CA LEU A 153 8.13 13.09 -27.80
C LEU A 153 7.84 14.58 -27.86
N CYS A 154 6.92 15.01 -28.73
CA CYS A 154 6.51 16.42 -28.85
C CYS A 154 5.90 16.94 -27.54
N ALA A 155 5.02 16.18 -26.89
CA ALA A 155 4.40 16.60 -25.65
C ALA A 155 5.43 16.71 -24.51
N THR A 156 6.38 15.77 -24.41
CA THR A 156 7.45 15.82 -23.40
C THR A 156 8.38 17.02 -23.65
N GLN A 157 8.70 17.31 -24.93
CA GLN A 157 9.48 18.49 -25.30
C GLN A 157 8.74 19.77 -24.88
N TYR A 158 7.44 19.88 -25.14
CA TYR A 158 6.63 21.02 -24.74
C TYR A 158 6.50 21.19 -23.21
N ALA A 159 6.52 20.09 -22.47
CA ALA A 159 6.44 20.08 -21.01
C ALA A 159 7.79 20.26 -20.30
N SER A 160 8.87 20.48 -21.06
CA SER A 160 10.23 20.59 -20.53
C SER A 160 10.66 22.04 -20.37
N GLU A 161 11.52 22.29 -19.38
CA GLU A 161 12.26 23.56 -19.23
C GLU A 161 13.27 23.71 -20.37
N TYR A 162 13.99 22.62 -20.65
CA TYR A 162 14.83 22.46 -21.82
C TYR A 162 14.83 21.00 -22.29
N MET A 163 15.12 20.81 -23.57
CA MET A 163 15.39 19.49 -24.16
C MET A 163 16.54 19.60 -25.17
N GLU A 164 17.47 18.67 -25.10
CA GLU A 164 18.59 18.50 -26.03
C GLU A 164 18.47 17.14 -26.69
N ALA A 165 18.57 17.09 -28.00
CA ALA A 165 18.54 15.87 -28.79
C ALA A 165 19.80 15.75 -29.62
N GLU A 166 20.51 14.64 -29.47
CA GLU A 166 21.66 14.26 -30.27
C GLU A 166 21.32 12.97 -31.01
N ILE A 167 21.35 12.99 -32.35
CA ILE A 167 20.87 11.91 -33.19
C ILE A 167 21.94 11.51 -34.18
N HIS A 168 22.35 10.24 -34.14
CA HIS A 168 23.34 9.68 -35.05
C HIS A 168 22.63 8.82 -36.11
N THR A 169 22.60 9.31 -37.33
CA THR A 169 21.95 8.61 -38.44
C THR A 169 22.56 9.03 -39.79
N GLY A 170 22.61 8.13 -40.75
CA GLY A 170 23.05 8.43 -42.14
C GLY A 170 24.49 8.96 -42.26
N GLY A 171 25.38 8.68 -41.27
CA GLY A 171 26.78 9.18 -41.26
C GLY A 171 26.90 10.64 -40.75
N TYR A 172 25.88 11.14 -40.12
CA TYR A 172 25.85 12.47 -39.52
C TYR A 172 25.41 12.43 -38.08
N CYS A 173 25.88 13.41 -37.29
CA CYS A 173 25.36 13.77 -35.98
C CYS A 173 24.50 15.02 -36.13
N TYR A 174 23.27 14.96 -35.65
CA TYR A 174 22.35 16.08 -35.60
C TYR A 174 22.15 16.49 -34.15
N GLU A 175 22.28 17.78 -33.88
CA GLU A 175 22.04 18.38 -32.56
C GLU A 175 20.89 19.38 -32.64
N LEU A 176 19.91 19.23 -31.76
CA LEU A 176 18.75 20.11 -31.61
C LEU A 176 18.61 20.51 -30.14
N SER A 177 18.26 21.76 -29.90
CA SER A 177 18.00 22.29 -28.57
C SER A 177 16.66 22.98 -28.52
N PHE A 178 15.93 22.79 -27.41
CA PHE A 178 14.61 23.38 -27.18
C PHE A 178 14.57 24.01 -25.79
N LYS A 179 13.85 25.10 -25.63
CA LYS A 179 13.63 25.78 -24.36
C LYS A 179 12.18 26.18 -24.18
N SER A 180 11.57 25.72 -23.11
CA SER A 180 10.16 25.98 -22.77
C SER A 180 9.16 25.70 -23.90
N GLY A 181 9.45 24.70 -24.73
CA GLY A 181 8.58 24.26 -25.83
C GLY A 181 8.91 24.89 -27.19
N GLU A 182 9.86 25.79 -27.29
CA GLU A 182 10.28 26.43 -28.52
C GLU A 182 11.71 25.99 -28.91
N ILE A 183 12.04 25.98 -30.18
CA ILE A 183 13.40 25.67 -30.64
C ILE A 183 14.38 26.75 -30.15
N ASP A 184 15.54 26.34 -29.66
CA ASP A 184 16.61 27.22 -29.19
C ASP A 184 17.82 27.11 -30.15
N GLY A 185 17.83 27.94 -31.18
CA GLY A 185 18.84 27.93 -32.22
C GLY A 185 18.50 27.07 -33.43
N ASP A 186 19.47 26.89 -34.34
CA ASP A 186 19.32 26.10 -35.55
C ASP A 186 19.78 24.65 -35.33
N MET A 187 19.21 23.70 -36.06
CA MET A 187 19.68 22.34 -36.12
C MET A 187 21.13 22.29 -36.66
N LYS A 188 22.03 21.73 -35.85
CA LYS A 188 23.41 21.52 -36.26
C LYS A 188 23.53 20.12 -36.90
N LYS A 189 24.21 20.05 -38.06
CA LYS A 189 24.51 18.80 -38.76
C LYS A 189 26.00 18.68 -38.99
N THR A 190 26.64 17.71 -38.38
CA THR A 190 28.10 17.47 -38.48
C THR A 190 28.38 16.07 -39.01
N PRO A 191 29.39 15.85 -39.87
CA PRO A 191 29.82 14.51 -40.26
C PRO A 191 30.19 13.65 -39.04
N TYR A 192 29.81 12.39 -39.05
CA TYR A 192 30.01 11.45 -37.95
C TYR A 192 30.62 10.14 -38.46
N ASP A 193 31.90 9.95 -38.24
CA ASP A 193 32.66 8.86 -38.83
C ASP A 193 32.52 7.51 -38.10
N LYS A 194 31.83 7.47 -36.93
CA LYS A 194 31.58 6.24 -36.21
C LYS A 194 30.39 5.51 -36.86
N LYS A 195 30.39 4.18 -36.71
CA LYS A 195 29.32 3.33 -37.26
C LYS A 195 28.10 3.19 -36.36
N ASP A 196 28.18 3.69 -35.13
CA ASP A 196 27.09 3.65 -34.18
C ASP A 196 26.01 4.65 -34.59
N THR A 197 24.78 4.17 -34.53
CA THR A 197 23.56 4.98 -34.74
C THR A 197 22.73 4.99 -33.45
N GLY A 198 21.75 5.88 -33.36
CA GLY A 198 20.84 5.96 -32.21
C GLY A 198 20.43 7.39 -31.87
N SER A 199 19.66 7.52 -30.82
CA SER A 199 19.22 8.83 -30.32
C SER A 199 19.55 8.97 -28.85
N ARG A 200 19.95 10.17 -28.46
CA ARG A 200 20.19 10.58 -27.07
C ARG A 200 19.37 11.83 -26.80
N ILE A 201 18.37 11.71 -25.95
CA ILE A 201 17.46 12.78 -25.56
C ILE A 201 17.70 13.09 -24.09
N LYS A 202 18.09 14.33 -23.79
CA LYS A 202 18.25 14.84 -22.44
C LYS A 202 17.30 16.00 -22.22
N TRP A 203 16.55 15.99 -21.12
CA TRP A 203 15.61 17.05 -20.80
C TRP A 203 15.45 17.22 -19.30
N ARG A 204 14.92 18.37 -18.92
CA ARG A 204 14.45 18.63 -17.56
C ARG A 204 12.96 18.97 -17.61
N PRO A 205 12.09 18.23 -16.93
CA PRO A 205 10.68 18.58 -16.80
C PRO A 205 10.51 19.98 -16.18
N ASP A 206 9.48 20.73 -16.60
CA ASP A 206 9.27 22.12 -16.18
C ASP A 206 8.29 22.20 -15.00
N LEU A 207 8.72 22.78 -13.86
CA LEU A 207 7.87 23.09 -12.70
C LEU A 207 6.72 24.07 -13.00
N LYS A 208 6.74 24.74 -14.17
CA LYS A 208 5.60 25.54 -14.65
C LYS A 208 4.51 24.69 -15.29
N VAL A 209 4.80 23.41 -15.55
CA VAL A 209 3.88 22.45 -16.18
C VAL A 209 3.47 21.38 -15.18
N PHE A 210 4.44 20.82 -14.47
CA PHE A 210 4.20 19.82 -13.43
C PHE A 210 4.36 20.43 -12.05
N THR A 211 3.52 20.03 -11.11
CA THR A 211 3.59 20.49 -9.71
C THR A 211 4.75 19.86 -8.95
N ASP A 212 5.23 18.69 -9.40
CA ASP A 212 6.39 17.98 -8.90
C ASP A 212 7.15 17.30 -10.04
N ILE A 213 8.49 17.39 -10.00
CA ILE A 213 9.40 16.79 -10.98
C ILE A 213 10.49 15.93 -10.29
N ASP A 214 10.38 15.70 -9.00
CA ASP A 214 11.36 14.91 -8.25
C ASP A 214 10.99 13.43 -8.26
N VAL A 215 11.15 12.82 -9.43
CA VAL A 215 10.80 11.42 -9.65
C VAL A 215 11.75 10.54 -8.85
N PRO A 216 11.24 9.66 -7.96
CA PRO A 216 12.04 8.79 -7.11
C PRO A 216 12.84 7.77 -7.92
N LEU A 217 13.97 7.30 -7.37
CA LEU A 217 14.82 6.29 -8.02
C LEU A 217 14.07 4.98 -8.26
N GLU A 218 13.24 4.60 -7.31
CA GLU A 218 12.42 3.39 -7.32
C GLU A 218 11.52 3.32 -8.55
N TYR A 219 10.96 4.45 -9.00
CA TYR A 219 10.17 4.51 -10.23
C TYR A 219 10.96 4.03 -11.45
N PHE A 220 12.20 4.54 -11.61
CA PHE A 220 13.06 4.14 -12.73
C PHE A 220 13.44 2.67 -12.64
N GLN A 221 13.77 2.18 -11.44
CA GLN A 221 14.10 0.76 -11.22
C GLN A 221 12.93 -0.15 -11.59
N ASP A 222 11.72 0.18 -11.11
CA ASP A 222 10.51 -0.59 -11.37
C ASP A 222 10.12 -0.59 -12.85
N VAL A 223 10.12 0.59 -13.49
CA VAL A 223 9.78 0.71 -14.90
C VAL A 223 10.78 -0.06 -15.77
N LEU A 224 12.09 0.13 -15.58
CA LEU A 224 13.10 -0.51 -16.40
C LEU A 224 13.15 -2.03 -16.16
N LYS A 225 12.96 -2.49 -14.92
CA LYS A 225 12.82 -3.91 -14.62
C LYS A 225 11.62 -4.51 -15.37
N ARG A 226 10.43 -3.90 -15.26
CA ARG A 226 9.22 -4.37 -15.99
C ARG A 226 9.43 -4.38 -17.50
N GLN A 227 10.08 -3.34 -18.05
CA GLN A 227 10.35 -3.30 -19.48
C GLN A 227 11.34 -4.38 -19.92
N SER A 228 12.35 -4.73 -19.10
CA SER A 228 13.27 -5.82 -19.40
C SER A 228 12.59 -7.20 -19.39
N VAL A 229 11.56 -7.37 -18.55
CA VAL A 229 10.76 -8.61 -18.48
C VAL A 229 9.97 -8.86 -19.76
N VAL A 230 9.36 -7.82 -20.36
CA VAL A 230 8.47 -7.98 -21.52
C VAL A 230 9.15 -7.75 -22.87
N ASN A 231 10.39 -7.25 -22.87
CA ASN A 231 11.22 -7.07 -24.06
C ASN A 231 12.48 -7.95 -23.94
N ALA A 232 12.30 -9.27 -24.15
CA ALA A 232 13.33 -10.28 -24.00
C ALA A 232 14.63 -9.92 -24.74
N GLY A 233 15.77 -10.02 -24.06
CA GLY A 233 17.09 -9.76 -24.62
C GLY A 233 17.47 -8.27 -24.74
N VAL A 234 16.56 -7.34 -24.43
CA VAL A 234 16.90 -5.91 -24.37
C VAL A 234 17.48 -5.58 -22.98
N LYS A 235 18.67 -4.99 -22.98
CA LYS A 235 19.38 -4.58 -21.77
C LYS A 235 19.06 -3.14 -21.42
N PHE A 236 18.51 -2.93 -20.25
CA PHE A 236 18.27 -1.61 -19.68
C PHE A 236 19.33 -1.28 -18.64
N ILE A 237 19.94 -0.10 -18.73
CA ILE A 237 20.94 0.40 -17.80
C ILE A 237 20.43 1.70 -17.19
N LEU A 238 20.25 1.71 -15.88
CA LEU A 238 19.94 2.91 -15.12
C LEU A 238 21.19 3.47 -14.49
N LYS A 239 21.48 4.73 -14.73
CA LYS A 239 22.57 5.49 -14.08
C LYS A 239 21.96 6.56 -13.19
N ASN A 240 22.15 6.47 -11.89
CA ASN A 240 21.73 7.46 -10.91
C ASN A 240 22.92 8.29 -10.47
N GLN A 241 22.90 9.58 -10.72
CA GLN A 241 23.98 10.48 -10.33
C GLN A 241 23.93 10.73 -8.82
N LEU A 242 25.02 10.39 -8.11
CA LEU A 242 25.18 10.62 -6.68
C LEU A 242 25.99 11.90 -6.36
N THR A 243 26.99 12.21 -7.21
CA THR A 243 27.78 13.44 -7.17
C THR A 243 28.10 13.87 -8.59
N GLU A 244 28.73 15.04 -8.78
CA GLU A 244 29.10 15.53 -10.12
C GLU A 244 29.84 14.49 -10.99
N THR A 245 30.60 13.58 -10.38
CA THR A 245 31.45 12.61 -11.11
C THR A 245 31.08 11.15 -10.81
N LYS A 246 30.23 10.86 -9.81
CA LYS A 246 29.93 9.49 -9.38
C LYS A 246 28.50 9.11 -9.72
N PHE A 247 28.36 7.97 -10.39
CA PHE A 247 27.09 7.35 -10.73
C PHE A 247 26.97 5.97 -10.08
N GLU A 248 25.81 5.67 -9.59
CA GLU A 248 25.38 4.32 -9.26
C GLU A 248 24.67 3.70 -10.48
N THR A 249 24.97 2.44 -10.79
CA THR A 249 24.47 1.81 -12.01
C THR A 249 23.72 0.52 -11.69
N PHE A 250 22.54 0.39 -12.26
CA PHE A 250 21.70 -0.80 -12.19
C PHE A 250 21.50 -1.36 -13.60
N GLU A 251 21.53 -2.67 -13.74
CA GLU A 251 21.33 -3.35 -15.02
C GLU A 251 20.17 -4.32 -14.92
N PHE A 252 19.26 -4.29 -15.91
CA PHE A 252 18.10 -5.18 -16.00
C PHE A 252 18.11 -5.85 -17.38
N VAL A 253 18.10 -7.17 -17.38
CA VAL A 253 18.00 -7.97 -18.60
C VAL A 253 17.42 -9.35 -18.30
N TYR A 254 16.42 -9.76 -19.05
CA TYR A 254 15.83 -11.11 -19.04
C TYR A 254 15.90 -11.67 -20.44
N ASN A 255 16.81 -12.61 -20.66
CA ASN A 255 17.07 -13.14 -22.01
C ASN A 255 15.87 -13.92 -22.57
N ASN A 256 15.16 -14.68 -21.72
CA ASN A 256 13.92 -15.38 -22.06
C ASN A 256 12.67 -14.62 -21.56
N GLY A 257 12.82 -13.32 -21.24
CA GLY A 257 11.72 -12.44 -20.87
C GLY A 257 10.92 -12.93 -19.65
N ILE A 258 9.60 -13.03 -19.81
CA ILE A 258 8.67 -13.39 -18.72
C ILE A 258 8.96 -14.75 -18.09
N VAL A 259 9.61 -15.67 -18.80
CA VAL A 259 9.96 -17.00 -18.26
C VAL A 259 11.05 -16.90 -17.21
N ASP A 260 12.13 -16.16 -17.53
CA ASP A 260 13.23 -15.95 -16.58
C ASP A 260 12.74 -15.21 -15.34
N TYR A 261 11.87 -14.23 -15.53
CA TYR A 261 11.29 -13.45 -14.43
C TYR A 261 10.43 -14.31 -13.49
N VAL A 262 9.55 -15.17 -14.04
CA VAL A 262 8.74 -16.08 -13.23
C VAL A 262 9.62 -17.10 -12.50
N ASN A 263 10.67 -17.63 -13.16
CA ASN A 263 11.62 -18.54 -12.52
C ASN A 263 12.40 -17.85 -11.38
N GLU A 264 12.88 -16.62 -11.58
CA GLU A 264 13.55 -15.82 -10.54
C GLU A 264 12.61 -15.59 -9.35
N PHE A 265 11.35 -15.19 -9.63
CA PHE A 265 10.37 -14.91 -8.60
C PHE A 265 10.02 -16.13 -7.78
N ILE A 266 9.77 -17.28 -8.41
CA ILE A 266 9.31 -18.48 -7.71
C ILE A 266 10.45 -19.19 -6.98
N GLY A 267 11.66 -19.23 -7.54
CA GLY A 267 12.78 -20.02 -7.01
C GLY A 267 12.40 -21.48 -6.83
N GLU A 268 12.61 -22.03 -5.65
CA GLU A 268 12.29 -23.44 -5.30
C GLU A 268 10.87 -23.60 -4.68
N GLU A 269 10.07 -22.54 -4.60
CA GLU A 269 8.78 -22.56 -3.87
C GLU A 269 7.57 -22.87 -4.78
N GLY A 270 7.80 -23.48 -5.95
CA GLY A 270 6.75 -23.88 -6.88
C GLY A 270 6.07 -25.20 -6.49
N LEU A 271 4.74 -25.25 -6.60
CA LEU A 271 3.97 -26.50 -6.60
C LEU A 271 4.05 -27.21 -7.96
N SER A 272 4.35 -26.46 -9.02
CA SER A 272 4.53 -26.93 -10.38
C SER A 272 5.73 -26.27 -11.03
N THR A 273 6.23 -26.84 -12.12
CA THR A 273 7.23 -26.20 -12.97
C THR A 273 6.65 -25.01 -13.69
N VAL A 274 7.50 -24.03 -14.06
CA VAL A 274 7.09 -22.89 -14.87
C VAL A 274 6.71 -23.36 -16.28
N GLN A 275 5.49 -23.03 -16.69
CA GLN A 275 4.97 -23.28 -18.02
C GLN A 275 5.08 -22.02 -18.86
N PHE A 276 5.38 -22.16 -20.14
CA PHE A 276 5.37 -21.08 -21.12
C PHE A 276 4.48 -21.45 -22.28
N TRP A 277 3.45 -20.65 -22.52
CA TRP A 277 2.50 -20.82 -23.62
C TRP A 277 2.53 -19.61 -24.53
N GLN A 278 2.52 -19.86 -25.84
CA GLN A 278 2.45 -18.79 -26.83
C GLN A 278 1.44 -19.12 -27.93
N ALA A 279 0.78 -18.11 -28.45
CA ALA A 279 -0.11 -18.23 -29.58
C ALA A 279 -0.23 -16.93 -30.36
N GLU A 280 -0.56 -17.07 -31.65
CA GLU A 280 -1.00 -15.95 -32.47
C GLU A 280 -2.43 -16.21 -32.95
N ARG A 281 -3.26 -15.17 -32.98
CA ARG A 281 -4.65 -15.22 -33.44
C ARG A 281 -4.93 -14.02 -34.34
N LYS A 282 -5.91 -14.16 -35.21
CA LYS A 282 -6.43 -13.06 -36.01
C LYS A 282 -7.94 -13.01 -35.89
N GLY A 283 -8.51 -11.84 -35.69
CA GLY A 283 -9.94 -11.63 -35.55
C GLY A 283 -10.29 -10.18 -35.29
N ARG A 284 -11.52 -9.92 -34.90
CA ARG A 284 -12.08 -8.57 -34.75
C ARG A 284 -12.98 -8.44 -33.54
N ASP A 285 -13.11 -7.22 -32.99
CA ASP A 285 -13.99 -6.96 -31.84
C ASP A 285 -15.48 -6.97 -32.22
N ARG A 286 -15.80 -6.55 -33.45
CA ARG A 286 -17.16 -6.50 -33.99
C ARG A 286 -17.16 -6.82 -35.47
N ALA A 287 -18.28 -7.29 -36.02
CA ALA A 287 -18.41 -7.71 -37.41
C ALA A 287 -18.12 -6.61 -38.45
N ASP A 288 -18.33 -5.34 -38.06
CA ASP A 288 -18.12 -4.15 -38.91
C ASP A 288 -16.68 -3.61 -38.85
N LYS A 289 -15.79 -4.21 -38.08
CA LYS A 289 -14.38 -3.80 -37.94
C LYS A 289 -13.45 -4.73 -38.70
N PRO A 290 -12.28 -4.23 -39.13
CA PRO A 290 -11.26 -5.09 -39.75
C PRO A 290 -10.67 -6.09 -38.76
N ASP A 291 -10.18 -7.20 -39.27
CA ASP A 291 -9.42 -8.15 -38.49
C ASP A 291 -8.05 -7.56 -38.12
N TYR A 292 -7.59 -7.89 -36.92
CA TYR A 292 -6.26 -7.53 -36.43
C TYR A 292 -5.56 -8.72 -35.79
N LYS A 293 -4.22 -8.65 -35.69
CA LYS A 293 -3.39 -9.71 -35.12
C LYS A 293 -3.30 -9.56 -33.61
N LEU A 294 -3.29 -10.69 -32.91
CA LEU A 294 -3.04 -10.81 -31.48
C LEU A 294 -1.96 -11.88 -31.25
N LYS A 295 -0.87 -11.49 -30.59
CA LYS A 295 0.16 -12.40 -30.08
C LYS A 295 0.06 -12.46 -28.57
N MET A 296 0.16 -13.68 -28.01
CA MET A 296 0.05 -13.93 -26.57
C MET A 296 1.24 -14.75 -26.10
N ASN A 297 1.93 -14.28 -25.08
CA ASN A 297 2.98 -15.00 -24.36
C ASN A 297 2.55 -15.06 -22.89
N ILE A 298 2.50 -16.25 -22.33
CA ILE A 298 2.00 -16.51 -20.97
C ILE A 298 3.03 -17.37 -20.25
N ALA A 299 3.58 -16.88 -19.14
CA ALA A 299 4.40 -17.67 -18.23
C ALA A 299 3.64 -17.83 -16.91
N LEU A 300 3.55 -19.06 -16.40
CA LEU A 300 2.82 -19.35 -15.19
C LEU A 300 3.38 -20.56 -14.44
N CYS A 301 3.16 -20.56 -13.14
CA CYS A 301 3.26 -21.72 -12.26
C CYS A 301 2.33 -21.55 -11.07
N PHE A 302 2.30 -22.52 -10.18
CA PHE A 302 1.52 -22.45 -8.96
C PHE A 302 2.43 -22.56 -7.73
N SER A 303 2.04 -21.87 -6.65
CA SER A 303 2.74 -21.89 -5.36
C SER A 303 1.76 -21.69 -4.22
N ASN A 304 2.04 -22.32 -3.09
CA ASN A 304 1.29 -22.08 -1.86
C ASN A 304 1.88 -20.99 -0.95
N LYS A 305 3.00 -20.40 -1.36
CA LYS A 305 3.72 -19.37 -0.59
C LYS A 305 3.79 -18.03 -1.29
N LYS A 306 3.82 -18.04 -2.63
CA LYS A 306 3.99 -16.83 -3.46
C LYS A 306 2.85 -16.69 -4.44
N GLN A 307 2.44 -15.44 -4.69
CA GLN A 307 1.45 -15.10 -5.70
C GLN A 307 1.94 -13.92 -6.52
N LEU A 308 1.67 -13.93 -7.81
CA LEU A 308 2.00 -12.85 -8.72
C LEU A 308 0.99 -12.83 -9.87
N LYS A 309 0.49 -11.66 -10.21
CA LYS A 309 -0.33 -11.44 -11.41
C LYS A 309 0.11 -10.16 -12.08
N GLU A 310 0.70 -10.29 -13.24
CA GLU A 310 1.08 -9.15 -14.05
C GLU A 310 0.58 -9.30 -15.47
N TYR A 311 -0.02 -8.24 -15.99
CA TYR A 311 -0.56 -8.17 -17.33
C TYR A 311 0.12 -7.05 -18.10
N TYR A 312 0.62 -7.38 -19.28
CA TYR A 312 1.24 -6.43 -20.19
C TYR A 312 0.59 -6.51 -21.57
N HIS A 313 0.41 -5.36 -22.19
CA HIS A 313 -0.07 -5.28 -23.56
C HIS A 313 0.70 -4.22 -24.34
N ASN A 314 1.26 -4.61 -25.50
CA ASN A 314 2.21 -3.81 -26.27
C ASN A 314 3.28 -3.18 -25.35
N SER A 315 3.88 -3.99 -24.45
CA SER A 315 4.85 -3.62 -23.40
C SER A 315 4.34 -2.64 -22.34
N SER A 316 3.11 -2.12 -22.41
CA SER A 316 2.49 -1.33 -21.32
C SER A 316 2.03 -2.25 -20.20
N TRP A 317 2.35 -1.89 -18.97
CA TRP A 317 1.83 -2.57 -17.79
C TRP A 317 0.36 -2.19 -17.56
N LEU A 318 -0.51 -3.20 -17.50
CA LEU A 318 -1.93 -3.02 -17.27
C LEU A 318 -2.24 -3.10 -15.77
N GLU A 319 -2.01 -2.01 -15.07
CA GLU A 319 -2.24 -1.91 -13.61
C GLU A 319 -3.69 -2.30 -13.23
N HIS A 320 -4.65 -1.96 -14.07
CA HIS A 320 -6.07 -2.24 -13.86
C HIS A 320 -6.57 -3.44 -14.66
N GLY A 321 -5.66 -4.25 -15.25
CA GLY A 321 -5.97 -5.49 -15.97
C GLY A 321 -6.78 -5.28 -17.25
N GLY A 322 -8.11 -5.40 -17.18
CA GLY A 322 -8.99 -5.29 -18.34
C GLY A 322 -9.26 -6.62 -19.04
N ALA A 323 -9.18 -6.67 -20.36
CA ALA A 323 -9.51 -7.86 -21.16
C ALA A 323 -8.65 -9.09 -20.78
N PRO A 324 -7.32 -9.01 -20.59
CA PRO A 324 -6.51 -10.15 -20.17
C PRO A 324 -6.90 -10.70 -18.81
N GLU A 325 -7.14 -9.83 -17.83
CA GLU A 325 -7.54 -10.24 -16.49
C GLU A 325 -8.89 -10.98 -16.50
N LYS A 326 -9.87 -10.45 -17.26
CA LYS A 326 -11.18 -11.09 -17.41
C LYS A 326 -11.06 -12.47 -18.06
N ALA A 327 -10.18 -12.60 -19.04
CA ALA A 327 -9.89 -13.86 -19.70
C ALA A 327 -9.32 -14.90 -18.73
N VAL A 328 -8.32 -14.50 -17.94
CA VAL A 328 -7.69 -15.34 -16.91
C VAL A 328 -8.73 -15.79 -15.88
N LYS A 329 -9.49 -14.86 -15.31
CA LYS A 329 -10.55 -15.17 -14.32
C LYS A 329 -11.54 -16.21 -14.84
N SER A 330 -11.99 -16.05 -16.07
CA SER A 330 -12.95 -16.96 -16.69
C SER A 330 -12.33 -18.33 -16.99
N ALA A 331 -11.14 -18.35 -17.62
CA ALA A 331 -10.51 -19.57 -18.09
C ALA A 331 -10.06 -20.49 -16.94
N PHE A 332 -9.36 -19.96 -15.97
CA PHE A 332 -8.84 -20.75 -14.85
C PHE A 332 -9.96 -21.33 -13.98
N VAL A 333 -10.96 -20.53 -13.62
CA VAL A 333 -12.09 -21.03 -12.82
C VAL A 333 -12.83 -22.13 -13.59
N ALA A 334 -13.11 -21.91 -14.88
CA ALA A 334 -13.87 -22.89 -15.66
C ALA A 334 -13.11 -24.23 -15.80
N GLN A 335 -11.81 -24.19 -16.07
CA GLN A 335 -11.03 -25.41 -16.32
C GLN A 335 -10.71 -26.17 -15.02
N ILE A 336 -10.37 -25.47 -13.95
CA ILE A 336 -10.12 -26.11 -12.64
C ILE A 336 -11.43 -26.70 -12.09
N ASP A 337 -12.56 -25.97 -12.17
CA ASP A 337 -13.87 -26.50 -11.75
C ASP A 337 -14.26 -27.75 -12.56
N ALA A 338 -14.01 -27.76 -13.86
CA ALA A 338 -14.24 -28.94 -14.72
C ALA A 338 -13.39 -30.13 -14.28
N TYR A 339 -12.09 -29.94 -14.04
CA TYR A 339 -11.19 -30.99 -13.56
C TYR A 339 -11.63 -31.55 -12.21
N LEU A 340 -11.96 -30.69 -11.25
CA LEU A 340 -12.42 -31.06 -9.92
C LEU A 340 -13.72 -31.91 -9.97
N LYS A 341 -14.64 -31.56 -10.86
CA LYS A 341 -15.90 -32.31 -11.06
C LYS A 341 -15.64 -33.67 -11.74
N GLN A 342 -14.85 -33.70 -12.81
CA GLN A 342 -14.53 -34.93 -13.54
C GLN A 342 -13.83 -35.97 -12.65
N ASN A 343 -12.96 -35.51 -11.75
CA ASN A 343 -12.20 -36.36 -10.84
C ASN A 343 -12.86 -36.56 -9.47
N SER A 344 -14.13 -36.11 -9.29
CA SER A 344 -14.91 -36.24 -8.05
C SER A 344 -14.16 -35.73 -6.80
N LYS A 345 -13.40 -34.63 -6.92
CA LYS A 345 -12.58 -34.04 -5.85
C LYS A 345 -13.40 -33.20 -4.86
N TYR A 346 -14.58 -32.71 -5.26
CA TYR A 346 -15.46 -31.96 -4.37
C TYR A 346 -16.11 -32.85 -3.31
N LEU A 347 -16.11 -32.42 -2.07
CA LEU A 347 -16.95 -33.00 -1.01
C LEU A 347 -18.40 -32.52 -1.18
N LYS A 348 -19.36 -33.27 -0.63
CA LYS A 348 -20.79 -32.88 -0.69
C LYS A 348 -21.10 -31.52 -0.07
N THR A 349 -20.23 -31.06 0.84
CA THR A 349 -20.36 -29.77 1.55
C THR A 349 -19.59 -28.65 0.90
N ASP A 350 -18.78 -28.94 -0.12
CA ASP A 350 -17.94 -27.92 -0.76
C ASP A 350 -18.78 -27.02 -1.67
N ALA A 351 -18.51 -25.72 -1.61
CA ALA A 351 -19.06 -24.78 -2.57
C ALA A 351 -18.18 -24.75 -3.85
N LYS A 352 -18.69 -24.13 -4.88
CA LYS A 352 -17.95 -23.90 -6.11
C LYS A 352 -16.75 -22.97 -5.85
N ILE A 353 -15.61 -23.28 -6.49
CA ILE A 353 -14.43 -22.39 -6.44
C ILE A 353 -14.73 -21.04 -7.07
N SER A 354 -14.05 -20.02 -6.59
CA SER A 354 -13.98 -18.67 -7.16
C SER A 354 -12.57 -18.38 -7.71
N PHE A 355 -12.41 -17.29 -8.44
CA PHE A 355 -11.09 -16.91 -8.92
C PHE A 355 -10.12 -16.60 -7.78
N GLN A 356 -10.61 -16.06 -6.66
CA GLN A 356 -9.77 -15.78 -5.50
C GLN A 356 -9.07 -17.04 -4.96
N ASP A 357 -9.75 -18.19 -4.99
CA ASP A 357 -9.18 -19.46 -4.52
C ASP A 357 -8.03 -19.93 -5.43
N VAL A 358 -8.09 -19.60 -6.72
CA VAL A 358 -7.04 -19.85 -7.70
C VAL A 358 -5.92 -18.82 -7.57
N GLU A 359 -6.30 -17.56 -7.47
CA GLU A 359 -5.38 -16.42 -7.36
C GLU A 359 -4.41 -16.55 -6.19
N ASP A 360 -4.89 -17.05 -5.05
CA ASP A 360 -4.09 -17.25 -3.83
C ASP A 360 -2.91 -18.23 -4.00
N CYS A 361 -2.88 -18.99 -5.09
CA CYS A 361 -1.76 -19.89 -5.40
C CYS A 361 -1.20 -19.72 -6.83
N LEU A 362 -1.61 -18.69 -7.56
CA LEU A 362 -1.23 -18.46 -8.95
C LEU A 362 -0.06 -17.48 -9.08
N VAL A 363 0.98 -17.87 -9.82
CA VAL A 363 2.04 -17.00 -10.29
C VAL A 363 1.89 -16.91 -11.81
N LEU A 364 1.56 -15.73 -12.33
CA LEU A 364 1.20 -15.53 -13.74
C LEU A 364 1.73 -14.20 -14.25
N VAL A 365 2.40 -14.25 -15.40
CA VAL A 365 2.76 -13.07 -16.18
C VAL A 365 2.28 -13.26 -17.62
N ILE A 366 1.49 -12.31 -18.10
CA ILE A 366 1.01 -12.27 -19.50
C ILE A 366 1.61 -11.08 -20.23
N SER A 367 2.27 -11.32 -21.34
CA SER A 367 2.71 -10.30 -22.29
C SER A 367 2.00 -10.53 -23.62
N SER A 368 1.09 -9.64 -23.97
CA SER A 368 0.31 -9.71 -25.21
C SER A 368 0.57 -8.51 -26.11
N PHE A 369 0.39 -8.72 -27.41
CA PHE A 369 0.62 -7.70 -28.43
C PHE A 369 -0.51 -7.73 -29.46
N SER A 370 -1.01 -6.57 -29.84
CA SER A 370 -2.00 -6.49 -30.93
C SER A 370 -1.75 -5.30 -31.84
N THR A 371 -2.11 -5.45 -33.11
CA THR A 371 -1.99 -4.37 -34.09
C THR A 371 -3.10 -3.33 -33.96
N GLN A 372 -4.16 -3.61 -33.19
CA GLN A 372 -5.22 -2.68 -32.85
C GLN A 372 -5.56 -2.83 -31.37
N THR A 373 -5.38 -1.76 -30.61
CA THR A 373 -5.64 -1.74 -29.15
C THR A 373 -6.63 -0.65 -28.79
N SER A 374 -7.62 -0.99 -27.95
CA SER A 374 -8.55 -0.03 -27.34
C SER A 374 -8.22 0.10 -25.88
N TYR A 375 -7.44 1.11 -25.53
CA TYR A 375 -7.16 1.47 -24.14
C TYR A 375 -8.37 2.17 -23.51
N GLU A 376 -8.57 1.96 -22.22
CA GLU A 376 -9.63 2.63 -21.47
C GLU A 376 -9.39 4.15 -21.37
N ASN A 377 -8.11 4.54 -21.24
CA ASN A 377 -7.68 5.93 -21.17
C ASN A 377 -6.26 6.12 -21.74
N GLN A 378 -5.76 7.35 -21.81
CA GLN A 378 -4.45 7.69 -22.36
C GLN A 378 -3.29 7.11 -21.51
N THR A 379 -3.48 6.87 -20.23
CA THR A 379 -2.44 6.27 -19.36
C THR A 379 -2.17 4.78 -19.62
N LYS A 380 -2.95 4.17 -20.52
CA LYS A 380 -2.75 2.77 -21.01
C LYS A 380 -2.79 1.69 -19.93
N LYS A 381 -3.45 1.93 -18.78
CA LYS A 381 -3.49 1.02 -17.62
C LYS A 381 -4.49 -0.15 -17.75
N ALA A 382 -5.39 -0.12 -18.72
CA ALA A 382 -6.33 -1.20 -19.02
C ALA A 382 -6.70 -1.21 -20.51
N ILE A 383 -7.04 -2.40 -21.05
CA ILE A 383 -7.57 -2.57 -22.41
C ILE A 383 -8.95 -3.20 -22.39
N THR A 384 -9.78 -2.84 -23.38
CA THR A 384 -11.22 -3.21 -23.43
C THR A 384 -11.60 -4.08 -24.61
N ASN A 385 -10.64 -4.49 -25.45
CA ASN A 385 -10.87 -5.28 -26.65
C ASN A 385 -11.55 -6.62 -26.36
N LYS A 386 -12.74 -6.84 -26.93
CA LYS A 386 -13.51 -8.07 -26.74
C LYS A 386 -12.84 -9.28 -27.38
N PHE A 387 -12.31 -9.13 -28.63
CA PHE A 387 -11.62 -10.21 -29.30
C PHE A 387 -10.39 -10.69 -28.51
N ILE A 388 -9.63 -9.79 -27.90
CA ILE A 388 -8.48 -10.16 -27.05
C ILE A 388 -8.96 -11.00 -25.86
N GLN A 389 -10.04 -10.57 -25.18
CA GLN A 389 -10.60 -11.32 -24.05
C GLN A 389 -11.04 -12.73 -24.48
N ASP A 390 -11.81 -12.83 -25.56
CA ASP A 390 -12.40 -14.10 -26.00
C ASP A 390 -11.30 -15.09 -26.49
N ALA A 391 -10.39 -14.62 -27.34
CA ALA A 391 -9.28 -15.42 -27.87
C ALA A 391 -8.34 -15.90 -26.76
N MET A 392 -8.03 -15.03 -25.78
CA MET A 392 -7.18 -15.39 -24.64
C MET A 392 -7.89 -16.38 -23.70
N THR A 393 -9.20 -16.20 -23.47
CA THR A 393 -9.99 -17.15 -22.68
C THR A 393 -9.98 -18.54 -23.28
N GLU A 394 -10.23 -18.65 -24.58
CA GLU A 394 -10.22 -19.93 -25.30
C GLU A 394 -8.83 -20.58 -25.26
N PHE A 395 -7.79 -19.78 -25.54
CA PHE A 395 -6.41 -20.26 -25.55
C PHE A 395 -5.97 -20.79 -24.18
N ILE A 396 -6.19 -20.02 -23.10
CA ILE A 396 -5.81 -20.43 -21.73
C ILE A 396 -6.58 -21.68 -21.31
N ARG A 397 -7.88 -21.77 -21.59
CA ARG A 397 -8.67 -22.96 -21.27
C ARG A 397 -8.12 -24.21 -21.95
N HIS A 398 -7.82 -24.11 -23.24
CA HIS A 398 -7.28 -25.24 -24.01
C HIS A 398 -5.89 -25.65 -23.50
N GLN A 399 -5.00 -24.70 -23.21
CA GLN A 399 -3.68 -25.00 -22.68
C GLN A 399 -3.72 -25.61 -21.28
N LEU A 400 -4.61 -25.12 -20.39
CA LEU A 400 -4.81 -25.70 -19.08
C LEU A 400 -5.36 -27.14 -19.15
N GLU A 401 -6.27 -27.40 -20.10
CA GLU A 401 -6.79 -28.75 -20.32
C GLU A 401 -5.68 -29.72 -20.73
N ILE A 402 -4.86 -29.35 -21.73
CA ILE A 402 -3.70 -30.14 -22.17
C ILE A 402 -2.74 -30.34 -20.99
N TYR A 403 -2.37 -29.27 -20.31
CA TYR A 403 -1.44 -29.32 -19.20
C TYR A 403 -1.90 -30.28 -18.09
N PHE A 404 -3.17 -30.25 -17.74
CA PHE A 404 -3.74 -31.12 -16.69
C PHE A 404 -3.83 -32.59 -17.11
N ILE A 405 -3.98 -32.86 -18.41
CA ILE A 405 -3.95 -34.22 -18.95
C ILE A 405 -2.52 -34.79 -18.95
N GLU A 406 -1.56 -34.00 -19.44
CA GLU A 406 -0.17 -34.38 -19.54
C GLU A 406 0.56 -34.46 -18.20
N ASN A 407 0.20 -33.58 -17.24
CA ASN A 407 0.86 -33.44 -15.94
C ASN A 407 -0.12 -33.70 -14.79
N LYS A 408 -0.69 -34.90 -14.74
CA LYS A 408 -1.73 -35.28 -13.78
C LYS A 408 -1.33 -35.05 -12.32
N LEU A 409 -0.07 -35.31 -11.96
CA LEU A 409 0.43 -35.13 -10.59
C LEU A 409 0.42 -33.63 -10.19
N ASP A 410 0.82 -32.76 -11.10
CA ASP A 410 0.78 -31.31 -10.85
C ASP A 410 -0.66 -30.80 -10.82
N ALA A 411 -1.51 -31.28 -11.73
CA ALA A 411 -2.94 -30.96 -11.74
C ALA A 411 -3.62 -31.34 -10.42
N ASP A 412 -3.31 -32.50 -9.87
CA ASP A 412 -3.85 -32.95 -8.56
C ASP A 412 -3.38 -32.04 -7.42
N LYS A 413 -2.08 -31.69 -7.36
CA LYS A 413 -1.52 -30.78 -6.33
C LYS A 413 -2.14 -29.38 -6.43
N ILE A 414 -2.22 -28.82 -7.63
CA ILE A 414 -2.80 -27.50 -7.90
C ILE A 414 -4.27 -27.47 -7.45
N CYS A 415 -5.04 -28.44 -7.90
CA CYS A 415 -6.46 -28.54 -7.59
C CYS A 415 -6.71 -28.77 -6.09
N GLU A 416 -5.86 -29.55 -5.41
CA GLU A 416 -5.93 -29.72 -3.96
C GLU A 416 -5.65 -28.41 -3.23
N GLN A 417 -4.62 -27.65 -3.66
CA GLN A 417 -4.34 -26.34 -3.10
C GLN A 417 -5.49 -25.36 -3.30
N VAL A 418 -6.10 -25.32 -4.48
CA VAL A 418 -7.28 -24.48 -4.75
C VAL A 418 -8.45 -24.87 -3.85
N LEU A 419 -8.69 -26.17 -3.59
CA LEU A 419 -9.72 -26.63 -2.65
C LEU A 419 -9.40 -26.22 -1.20
N ILE A 420 -8.14 -26.26 -0.79
CA ILE A 420 -7.68 -25.78 0.52
C ILE A 420 -7.98 -24.29 0.65
N ASN A 421 -7.63 -23.49 -0.34
CA ASN A 421 -7.89 -22.05 -0.37
C ASN A 421 -9.41 -21.75 -0.29
N MET A 422 -10.22 -22.45 -1.09
CA MET A 422 -11.69 -22.33 -1.08
C MET A 422 -12.27 -22.65 0.29
N ARG A 423 -11.89 -23.78 0.89
CA ARG A 423 -12.37 -24.19 2.21
C ARG A 423 -11.96 -23.21 3.30
N SER A 424 -10.72 -22.69 3.23
CA SER A 424 -10.21 -21.65 4.13
C SER A 424 -11.04 -20.36 4.02
N ARG A 425 -11.29 -19.87 2.80
CA ARG A 425 -12.10 -18.68 2.52
C ARG A 425 -13.52 -18.85 3.05
N ILE A 426 -14.17 -19.98 2.76
CA ILE A 426 -15.56 -20.24 3.20
C ILE A 426 -15.64 -20.34 4.72
N LYS A 427 -14.64 -20.99 5.36
CA LYS A 427 -14.58 -21.05 6.82
C LYS A 427 -14.44 -19.65 7.43
N ALA A 428 -13.57 -18.81 6.87
CA ALA A 428 -13.41 -17.42 7.30
C ALA A 428 -14.72 -16.62 7.12
N GLU A 429 -15.39 -16.77 5.97
CA GLU A 429 -16.66 -16.07 5.69
C GLU A 429 -17.81 -16.55 6.56
N THR A 430 -17.91 -17.84 6.80
CA THR A 430 -18.93 -18.42 7.72
C THR A 430 -18.69 -17.92 9.14
N THR A 431 -17.44 -17.90 9.59
CA THR A 431 -17.06 -17.36 10.89
C THR A 431 -17.45 -15.88 10.98
N ARG A 432 -17.16 -15.08 9.94
CA ARG A 432 -17.58 -13.67 9.85
C ARG A 432 -19.09 -13.48 9.93
N LEU A 433 -19.86 -14.26 9.16
CA LEU A 433 -21.32 -14.15 9.15
C LEU A 433 -21.92 -14.54 10.51
N ASN A 434 -21.38 -15.57 11.14
CA ASN A 434 -21.79 -15.96 12.50
C ASN A 434 -21.44 -14.87 13.51
N LEU A 435 -20.25 -14.27 13.39
CA LEU A 435 -19.82 -13.10 14.15
C LEU A 435 -20.76 -11.92 13.95
N LYS A 436 -21.07 -11.58 12.69
CA LYS A 436 -22.00 -10.49 12.37
C LYS A 436 -23.39 -10.74 12.95
N LYS A 437 -23.88 -11.97 12.90
CA LYS A 437 -25.15 -12.36 13.53
C LYS A 437 -25.07 -12.25 15.06
N THR A 438 -23.99 -12.73 15.67
CA THR A 438 -23.80 -12.66 17.14
C THR A 438 -23.65 -11.21 17.60
N LEU A 439 -22.93 -10.37 16.88
CA LEU A 439 -22.76 -8.95 17.18
C LEU A 439 -24.02 -8.13 16.82
N ALA A 440 -24.75 -8.47 15.75
CA ALA A 440 -26.01 -7.82 15.40
C ALA A 440 -27.13 -8.16 16.40
N SER A 441 -27.18 -9.39 16.89
CA SER A 441 -28.09 -9.75 18.01
C SER A 441 -27.68 -9.11 19.34
N SER A 442 -26.43 -8.68 19.48
CA SER A 442 -25.92 -7.93 20.64
C SER A 442 -26.07 -6.41 20.51
N ASN A 443 -26.37 -5.89 19.31
CA ASN A 443 -26.72 -4.49 19.07
C ASN A 443 -28.15 -4.13 19.52
N ASP A 444 -28.93 -5.10 19.97
CA ASP A 444 -30.11 -4.82 20.74
C ASP A 444 -29.63 -4.23 22.08
N MET A 445 -29.68 -2.87 22.17
CA MET A 445 -29.19 -2.03 23.28
C MET A 445 -29.87 -2.35 24.64
N THR A 446 -30.64 -3.41 24.72
CA THR A 446 -31.39 -3.86 25.90
C THR A 446 -30.72 -4.99 26.69
N SER A 447 -29.72 -5.69 26.15
CA SER A 447 -28.99 -6.67 26.95
C SER A 447 -27.99 -5.98 27.89
N ARG A 448 -28.42 -5.80 29.12
CA ARG A 448 -27.63 -5.21 30.22
C ARG A 448 -26.38 -6.05 30.46
N VAL A 449 -25.20 -5.49 30.16
CA VAL A 449 -23.93 -6.12 30.56
C VAL A 449 -23.90 -6.17 32.09
N GLU A 450 -23.81 -7.40 32.63
CA GLU A 450 -23.78 -7.57 34.07
C GLU A 450 -22.60 -6.83 34.70
N LYS A 451 -22.88 -6.12 35.82
CA LYS A 451 -21.89 -5.40 36.63
C LYS A 451 -21.12 -4.26 35.91
N PHE A 452 -21.45 -3.95 34.67
CA PHE A 452 -20.96 -2.72 34.06
C PHE A 452 -21.57 -1.49 34.75
N VAL A 453 -20.74 -0.57 35.18
CA VAL A 453 -21.11 0.67 35.85
C VAL A 453 -20.79 1.84 34.93
N ASP A 454 -21.77 2.34 34.20
CA ASP A 454 -21.63 3.45 33.25
C ASP A 454 -21.41 4.80 33.95
N CYS A 455 -20.94 5.80 33.19
CA CYS A 455 -20.85 7.19 33.60
C CYS A 455 -22.01 8.04 33.04
N ARG A 456 -22.13 9.28 33.51
CA ARG A 456 -23.22 10.21 33.12
C ARG A 456 -22.97 10.86 31.76
N SER A 457 -21.72 11.24 31.46
CA SER A 457 -21.36 11.84 30.17
C SER A 457 -21.66 10.86 29.01
N LYS A 458 -22.08 11.41 27.88
CA LYS A 458 -22.25 10.69 26.62
C LYS A 458 -21.24 11.11 25.58
N ASP A 459 -20.36 12.06 25.87
CA ASP A 459 -19.29 12.51 24.98
C ASP A 459 -18.12 11.51 24.99
N PRO A 460 -17.83 10.81 23.90
CA PRO A 460 -16.72 9.86 23.82
C PRO A 460 -15.35 10.48 24.12
N ASN A 461 -15.19 11.79 23.94
CA ASN A 461 -13.92 12.48 24.17
C ASN A 461 -13.63 12.73 25.65
N GLU A 462 -14.66 12.72 26.48
CA GLU A 462 -14.53 12.92 27.95
C GLU A 462 -14.50 11.59 28.70
N ARG A 463 -15.19 10.58 28.19
CA ARG A 463 -15.45 9.31 28.89
C ARG A 463 -14.19 8.45 28.99
N GLU A 464 -14.00 7.89 30.17
CA GLU A 464 -12.94 6.91 30.45
C GLU A 464 -13.56 5.61 30.97
N ILE A 465 -12.99 4.47 30.56
CA ILE A 465 -13.39 3.17 31.11
C ILE A 465 -12.23 2.50 31.84
N PHE A 466 -12.51 2.06 33.07
CA PHE A 466 -11.61 1.24 33.86
C PHE A 466 -12.02 -0.24 33.76
N ILE A 467 -11.11 -1.09 33.29
CA ILE A 467 -11.25 -2.54 33.29
C ILE A 467 -10.52 -3.04 34.53
N VAL A 468 -11.27 -3.50 35.52
CA VAL A 468 -10.73 -3.82 36.85
C VAL A 468 -10.77 -5.32 37.16
N GLU A 469 -9.89 -5.78 38.04
CA GLU A 469 -9.78 -7.18 38.43
C GLU A 469 -10.81 -7.54 39.49
N GLY A 470 -11.84 -8.29 39.09
CA GLY A 470 -12.82 -8.85 40.02
C GLY A 470 -13.84 -7.89 40.61
N ASP A 471 -14.72 -8.46 41.39
CA ASP A 471 -15.86 -7.76 41.99
C ASP A 471 -15.44 -6.85 43.21
N SER A 472 -14.36 -7.21 43.89
CA SER A 472 -13.84 -6.41 45.01
C SER A 472 -13.28 -5.08 44.51
N ALA A 473 -12.44 -5.11 43.48
CA ALA A 473 -11.93 -3.91 42.82
C ALA A 473 -13.04 -3.06 42.20
N LEU A 474 -14.10 -3.69 41.61
CA LEU A 474 -15.28 -2.95 41.17
C LEU A 474 -15.92 -2.14 42.30
N GLY A 475 -16.04 -2.73 43.49
CA GLY A 475 -16.60 -2.08 44.65
C GLY A 475 -15.84 -0.81 45.06
N ALA A 476 -14.52 -0.91 45.21
CA ALA A 476 -13.63 0.17 45.57
C ALA A 476 -13.62 1.27 44.47
N CYS A 477 -13.42 0.89 43.21
CA CYS A 477 -13.41 1.83 42.08
C CYS A 477 -14.76 2.53 41.90
N LYS A 478 -15.90 1.86 42.13
CA LYS A 478 -17.23 2.46 42.04
C LYS A 478 -17.45 3.56 43.07
N GLN A 479 -16.88 3.42 44.28
CA GLN A 479 -16.95 4.42 45.32
C GLN A 479 -15.99 5.58 45.07
N ALA A 480 -14.80 5.28 44.55
CA ALA A 480 -13.74 6.25 44.32
C ALA A 480 -13.93 7.11 43.07
N ARG A 481 -14.55 6.60 42.02
CA ARG A 481 -14.62 7.22 40.67
C ARG A 481 -15.37 8.55 40.64
N ASP A 482 -15.03 9.39 39.67
CA ASP A 482 -15.93 10.46 39.23
C ASP A 482 -17.00 9.89 38.30
N SER A 483 -18.23 9.80 38.82
CA SER A 483 -19.37 9.25 38.05
C SER A 483 -19.80 10.10 36.86
N SER A 484 -19.27 11.30 36.70
CA SER A 484 -19.59 12.17 35.55
C SER A 484 -19.01 11.60 34.26
N PHE A 485 -17.77 11.11 34.28
CA PHE A 485 -17.08 10.66 33.05
C PHE A 485 -16.36 9.32 33.16
N GLN A 486 -16.23 8.72 34.35
CA GLN A 486 -15.53 7.44 34.54
C GLN A 486 -16.52 6.28 34.70
N ALA A 487 -16.37 5.27 33.83
CA ALA A 487 -17.08 3.99 33.86
C ALA A 487 -16.16 2.88 34.35
N VAL A 488 -16.74 1.80 34.90
CA VAL A 488 -15.98 0.66 35.43
C VAL A 488 -16.63 -0.65 34.99
N ILE A 489 -15.81 -1.62 34.55
CA ILE A 489 -16.25 -2.98 34.24
C ILE A 489 -15.28 -3.97 34.89
N PRO A 490 -15.79 -5.00 35.64
CA PRO A 490 -14.92 -6.01 36.23
C PRO A 490 -14.63 -7.15 35.25
N VAL A 491 -13.43 -7.66 35.30
CA VAL A 491 -13.03 -8.92 34.67
C VAL A 491 -12.87 -9.98 35.76
N ARG A 492 -13.65 -11.06 35.67
CA ARG A 492 -13.63 -12.12 36.68
C ARG A 492 -12.62 -13.21 36.31
N GLY A 493 -11.45 -13.15 36.91
CA GLY A 493 -10.39 -14.11 36.69
C GLY A 493 -9.70 -13.97 35.32
N LYS A 494 -8.85 -14.94 35.02
CA LYS A 494 -8.06 -14.95 33.78
C LYS A 494 -8.94 -15.18 32.57
N ILE A 495 -8.97 -14.23 31.66
CA ILE A 495 -9.69 -14.37 30.39
C ILE A 495 -8.97 -15.32 29.44
N LEU A 496 -9.68 -15.78 28.41
CA LEU A 496 -9.13 -16.65 27.39
C LEU A 496 -7.95 -15.99 26.66
N ASN A 497 -6.83 -16.74 26.45
CA ASN A 497 -5.75 -16.25 25.59
C ASN A 497 -6.21 -16.25 24.13
N CYS A 498 -6.51 -15.07 23.61
CA CYS A 498 -7.05 -14.91 22.27
C CYS A 498 -6.09 -15.28 21.13
N LEU A 499 -4.79 -15.45 21.36
CA LEU A 499 -3.84 -15.96 20.36
C LEU A 499 -3.94 -17.48 20.17
N LYS A 500 -4.31 -18.23 21.23
CA LYS A 500 -4.34 -19.70 21.22
C LYS A 500 -5.64 -20.32 20.72
N PHE A 501 -6.68 -19.52 20.55
CA PHE A 501 -8.00 -20.05 20.21
C PHE A 501 -8.57 -19.40 18.95
N ASP A 502 -9.42 -20.16 18.25
CA ASP A 502 -10.16 -19.67 17.11
C ASP A 502 -11.26 -18.66 17.52
N TYR A 503 -11.70 -17.84 16.58
CA TYR A 503 -12.70 -16.82 16.82
C TYR A 503 -14.03 -17.38 17.36
N ASN A 504 -14.45 -18.59 16.95
CA ASN A 504 -15.70 -19.19 17.45
C ASN A 504 -15.64 -19.47 18.96
N ARG A 505 -14.45 -19.86 19.46
CA ARG A 505 -14.24 -20.10 20.88
C ARG A 505 -14.07 -18.81 21.65
N ILE A 506 -13.37 -17.82 21.08
CA ILE A 506 -13.19 -16.49 21.66
C ILE A 506 -14.56 -15.82 21.91
N PHE A 507 -15.45 -15.84 20.91
CA PHE A 507 -16.77 -15.19 21.02
C PHE A 507 -17.83 -15.99 21.81
N LYS A 508 -17.51 -17.20 22.27
CA LYS A 508 -18.30 -17.90 23.29
C LYS A 508 -17.99 -17.45 24.71
N SER A 509 -16.91 -16.71 24.90
CA SER A 509 -16.56 -16.13 26.19
C SER A 509 -17.42 -14.90 26.48
N GLU A 510 -18.27 -14.98 27.51
CA GLU A 510 -19.16 -13.87 27.90
C GLU A 510 -18.34 -12.63 28.28
N ILE A 511 -17.24 -12.78 29.01
CA ILE A 511 -16.37 -11.69 29.42
C ILE A 511 -15.82 -10.92 28.20
N ILE A 512 -15.33 -11.63 27.16
CA ILE A 512 -14.80 -11.02 25.95
C ILE A 512 -15.91 -10.33 25.16
N THR A 513 -17.07 -10.96 25.02
CA THR A 513 -18.20 -10.36 24.32
C THR A 513 -18.75 -9.13 25.04
N ASP A 514 -18.75 -9.14 26.36
CA ASP A 514 -19.19 -7.99 27.18
C ASP A 514 -18.20 -6.82 27.05
N LEU A 515 -16.89 -7.08 27.07
CA LEU A 515 -15.87 -6.06 26.81
C LEU A 515 -16.05 -5.43 25.41
N ILE A 516 -16.25 -6.25 24.36
CA ILE A 516 -16.48 -5.75 22.99
C ILE A 516 -17.75 -4.87 22.94
N LYS A 517 -18.86 -5.28 23.57
CA LYS A 517 -20.10 -4.49 23.64
C LYS A 517 -19.89 -3.16 24.34
N VAL A 518 -19.18 -3.15 25.45
CA VAL A 518 -18.94 -1.94 26.26
C VAL A 518 -18.00 -0.98 25.53
N LEU A 519 -16.97 -1.48 24.84
CA LEU A 519 -16.08 -0.65 24.04
C LEU A 519 -16.81 -0.01 22.84
N GLY A 520 -17.68 -0.76 22.16
CA GLY A 520 -18.59 -0.26 21.14
C GLY A 520 -18.00 -0.13 19.73
N CYS A 521 -16.69 -0.23 19.55
CA CYS A 521 -16.02 -0.06 18.25
C CYS A 521 -16.04 -1.30 17.34
N GLY A 522 -16.56 -2.44 17.83
CA GLY A 522 -16.53 -3.71 17.07
C GLY A 522 -15.20 -4.42 17.11
N VAL A 523 -14.93 -5.28 16.13
CA VAL A 523 -13.73 -6.12 16.07
C VAL A 523 -13.09 -6.10 14.68
N GLU A 524 -11.76 -6.16 14.63
CA GLU A 524 -10.96 -6.33 13.43
C GLU A 524 -10.66 -7.81 13.23
N VAL A 525 -11.29 -8.42 12.22
CA VAL A 525 -10.95 -9.78 11.82
C VAL A 525 -10.02 -9.69 10.62
N SER A 526 -8.72 -9.80 10.85
CA SER A 526 -7.74 -9.82 9.75
C SER A 526 -7.78 -11.18 9.03
N SER A 527 -8.08 -11.15 7.74
CA SER A 527 -7.78 -12.22 6.80
C SER A 527 -6.72 -11.70 5.83
N LYS A 528 -5.71 -12.52 5.52
CA LYS A 528 -4.63 -12.16 4.56
C LYS A 528 -5.17 -11.77 3.18
N SER A 529 -6.41 -12.13 2.85
CA SER A 529 -7.03 -11.95 1.53
C SER A 529 -8.10 -10.85 1.44
N ASN A 530 -8.51 -10.18 2.53
CA ASN A 530 -9.59 -9.18 2.44
C ASN A 530 -9.56 -8.18 3.61
N LYS A 531 -9.14 -6.94 3.32
CA LYS A 531 -9.17 -5.82 4.26
C LYS A 531 -10.60 -5.32 4.57
N GLU A 532 -11.58 -5.66 3.73
CA GLU A 532 -12.99 -5.21 3.87
C GLU A 532 -13.81 -5.98 4.93
N LEU A 533 -13.22 -6.93 5.63
CA LEU A 533 -13.92 -7.81 6.59
C LEU A 533 -14.00 -7.27 8.01
N SER A 534 -13.44 -6.10 8.28
CA SER A 534 -13.46 -5.49 9.60
C SER A 534 -14.86 -4.97 9.93
N LEU A 535 -15.45 -5.45 11.03
CA LEU A 535 -16.63 -4.86 11.67
C LEU A 535 -16.24 -3.72 12.62
N PHE A 536 -14.98 -3.35 12.64
CA PHE A 536 -14.42 -2.31 13.47
C PHE A 536 -14.68 -0.93 12.86
N ASN A 537 -15.16 -0.02 13.68
CA ASN A 537 -15.21 1.40 13.35
C ASN A 537 -14.78 2.21 14.58
N LEU A 538 -13.67 2.92 14.45
CA LEU A 538 -13.11 3.75 15.52
C LEU A 538 -14.04 4.86 15.96
N GLU A 539 -14.87 5.42 15.06
CA GLU A 539 -15.85 6.46 15.37
C GLU A 539 -16.94 5.98 16.35
N ASN A 540 -17.17 4.67 16.40
CA ASN A 540 -18.11 4.07 17.35
C ASN A 540 -17.50 3.78 18.72
N LEU A 541 -16.20 4.04 18.91
CA LEU A 541 -15.55 3.91 20.21
C LEU A 541 -16.18 4.91 21.20
N ARG A 542 -16.64 4.39 22.34
CA ARG A 542 -17.36 5.19 23.35
C ARG A 542 -16.44 5.85 24.38
N TRP A 543 -15.12 5.69 24.27
CA TRP A 543 -14.16 6.03 25.31
C TRP A 543 -12.96 6.80 24.78
N SER A 544 -12.58 7.88 25.46
CA SER A 544 -11.33 8.59 25.19
C SER A 544 -10.12 7.76 25.64
N LYS A 545 -10.27 7.02 26.76
CA LYS A 545 -9.24 6.16 27.32
C LYS A 545 -9.83 4.85 27.81
N ILE A 546 -9.13 3.74 27.51
CA ILE A 546 -9.37 2.40 28.02
C ILE A 546 -8.26 2.12 29.02
N ILE A 547 -8.58 2.04 30.29
CA ILE A 547 -7.61 1.97 31.39
C ILE A 547 -7.70 0.58 32.01
N ILE A 548 -6.63 -0.20 31.90
CA ILE A 548 -6.50 -1.52 32.54
C ILE A 548 -5.96 -1.30 33.94
N CYS A 549 -6.73 -1.70 34.95
CA CYS A 549 -6.40 -1.52 36.36
C CYS A 549 -6.54 -2.87 37.08
N THR A 550 -5.41 -3.55 37.26
CA THR A 550 -5.29 -4.87 37.91
C THR A 550 -4.43 -4.78 39.15
N ASP A 551 -4.54 -5.75 40.02
CA ASP A 551 -3.70 -5.86 41.21
C ASP A 551 -2.21 -5.87 40.83
N ALA A 552 -1.36 -5.42 41.75
CA ALA A 552 0.08 -5.33 41.51
C ALA A 552 0.80 -6.63 41.88
N ASP A 553 0.20 -7.78 41.59
CA ASP A 553 0.75 -9.11 41.81
C ASP A 553 0.85 -9.91 40.48
N VAL A 554 1.38 -11.15 40.58
CA VAL A 554 1.59 -12.02 39.40
C VAL A 554 0.29 -12.38 38.69
N ASP A 555 -0.84 -12.47 39.39
CA ASP A 555 -2.15 -12.77 38.80
C ASP A 555 -2.70 -11.54 38.07
N GLY A 556 -2.59 -10.35 38.66
CA GLY A 556 -2.96 -9.10 38.03
C GLY A 556 -2.14 -8.81 36.77
N PHE A 557 -0.83 -9.06 36.79
CA PHE A 557 0.01 -8.96 35.59
C PHE A 557 -0.42 -9.93 34.49
N HIS A 558 -0.83 -11.15 34.87
CA HIS A 558 -1.33 -12.13 33.92
C HIS A 558 -2.67 -11.69 33.29
N ILE A 559 -3.62 -11.19 34.09
CA ILE A 559 -4.90 -10.68 33.62
C ILE A 559 -4.69 -9.48 32.69
N ARG A 560 -3.82 -8.54 33.07
CA ARG A 560 -3.41 -7.40 32.24
C ARG A 560 -2.89 -7.84 30.87
N THR A 561 -1.98 -8.79 30.85
CA THR A 561 -1.40 -9.36 29.64
C THR A 561 -2.46 -10.01 28.74
N LEU A 562 -3.41 -10.75 29.32
CA LEU A 562 -4.49 -11.38 28.57
C LEU A 562 -5.47 -10.34 27.99
N ILE A 563 -5.77 -9.25 28.70
CA ILE A 563 -6.59 -8.14 28.18
C ILE A 563 -5.86 -7.46 27.01
N LEU A 564 -4.57 -7.17 27.14
CA LEU A 564 -3.75 -6.60 26.07
C LEU A 564 -3.72 -7.53 24.85
N THR A 565 -3.59 -8.86 25.08
CA THR A 565 -3.64 -9.87 24.01
C THR A 565 -4.99 -9.88 23.28
N MET A 566 -6.09 -9.74 24.02
CA MET A 566 -7.43 -9.61 23.46
C MET A 566 -7.53 -8.35 22.57
N ILE A 567 -7.07 -7.21 23.06
CA ILE A 567 -7.10 -5.94 22.32
C ILE A 567 -6.21 -6.05 21.07
N TYR A 568 -4.99 -6.56 21.22
CA TYR A 568 -4.09 -6.80 20.09
C TYR A 568 -4.70 -7.70 19.01
N ARG A 569 -5.35 -8.79 19.41
CA ARG A 569 -5.94 -9.78 18.48
C ARG A 569 -7.23 -9.31 17.81
N LEU A 570 -8.07 -8.58 18.54
CA LEU A 570 -9.43 -8.23 18.11
C LEU A 570 -9.61 -6.75 17.72
N MET A 571 -8.77 -5.85 18.21
CA MET A 571 -8.90 -4.40 18.02
C MET A 571 -7.52 -3.71 18.02
N PRO A 572 -6.55 -4.15 17.18
CA PRO A 572 -5.18 -3.62 17.17
C PRO A 572 -5.11 -2.11 16.89
N THR A 573 -6.07 -1.56 16.16
CA THR A 573 -6.16 -0.11 15.94
C THR A 573 -6.26 0.68 17.24
N LEU A 574 -6.85 0.14 18.31
CA LEU A 574 -6.92 0.84 19.60
C LEU A 574 -5.53 1.05 20.23
N LEU A 575 -4.59 0.14 20.01
CA LEU A 575 -3.20 0.29 20.43
C LEU A 575 -2.48 1.33 19.57
N LYS A 576 -2.66 1.28 18.25
CA LYS A 576 -2.06 2.23 17.29
C LYS A 576 -2.51 3.67 17.57
N GLU A 577 -3.78 3.86 17.88
CA GLU A 577 -4.37 5.16 18.19
C GLU A 577 -4.10 5.61 19.64
N GLY A 578 -3.32 4.84 20.40
CA GLY A 578 -2.93 5.19 21.76
C GLY A 578 -4.12 5.34 22.71
N LYS A 579 -5.17 4.54 22.55
CA LYS A 579 -6.38 4.57 23.37
C LYS A 579 -6.29 3.72 24.64
N VAL A 580 -5.26 2.89 24.77
CA VAL A 580 -5.09 1.91 25.83
C VAL A 580 -4.04 2.35 26.84
N PHE A 581 -4.38 2.28 28.10
CA PHE A 581 -3.55 2.70 29.24
C PHE A 581 -3.54 1.63 30.33
N ILE A 582 -2.47 1.59 31.11
CA ILE A 582 -2.34 0.79 32.31
C ILE A 582 -2.29 1.76 33.50
N ALA A 583 -3.16 1.58 34.49
CA ALA A 583 -3.09 2.33 35.71
C ALA A 583 -2.04 1.70 36.64
N GLU A 584 -1.15 2.51 37.19
CA GLU A 584 -0.25 2.12 38.26
C GLU A 584 -0.92 2.32 39.61
N SER A 585 -1.01 1.27 40.40
CA SER A 585 -1.45 1.34 41.80
C SER A 585 -0.25 1.32 42.75
N PRO A 586 -0.23 2.06 43.84
CA PRO A 586 0.89 2.05 44.75
C PRO A 586 1.04 0.69 45.44
N LEU A 587 2.28 0.24 45.63
CA LEU A 587 2.62 -0.96 46.38
C LEU A 587 2.63 -0.74 47.88
N TYR A 588 2.95 0.47 48.29
CA TYR A 588 3.08 0.82 49.68
C TYR A 588 2.35 2.14 50.03
N GLU A 589 1.63 2.11 51.14
CA GLU A 589 1.11 3.27 51.82
C GLU A 589 1.92 3.47 53.10
N ILE A 590 2.53 4.64 53.27
CA ILE A 590 3.39 4.95 54.41
C ILE A 590 2.79 6.15 55.10
N THR A 591 2.36 6.00 56.34
CA THR A 591 1.74 7.06 57.12
C THR A 591 2.61 7.45 58.30
N SER A 592 2.88 8.73 58.44
CA SER A 592 3.61 9.33 59.57
C SER A 592 3.04 10.70 59.93
N LYS A 593 2.78 10.94 61.21
CA LYS A 593 2.30 12.24 61.72
C LYS A 593 1.09 12.82 60.99
N GLY A 594 0.19 11.95 60.49
CA GLY A 594 -1.02 12.36 59.74
C GLY A 594 -0.80 12.70 58.28
N GLN A 595 0.38 12.48 57.75
CA GLN A 595 0.69 12.60 56.34
C GLN A 595 0.91 11.18 55.74
N THR A 596 0.44 10.96 54.53
CA THR A 596 0.56 9.67 53.81
C THR A 596 1.38 9.84 52.54
N TRP A 597 2.35 8.95 52.34
CA TRP A 597 3.15 8.82 51.15
C TRP A 597 2.75 7.55 50.43
N PHE A 598 2.64 7.60 49.10
CA PHE A 598 2.39 6.44 48.25
C PHE A 598 3.66 6.11 47.46
N ALA A 599 4.12 4.88 47.57
CA ALA A 599 5.30 4.39 46.85
C ALA A 599 4.92 3.26 45.89
N TYR A 600 5.35 3.38 44.64
CA TYR A 600 5.06 2.43 43.54
C TYR A 600 6.22 1.46 43.30
N THR A 601 7.39 1.74 43.88
CA THR A 601 8.60 0.92 43.82
C THR A 601 9.30 0.86 45.16
N GLU A 602 10.16 -0.15 45.36
CA GLU A 602 11.01 -0.21 46.59
C GLU A 602 11.93 1.02 46.68
N LYS A 603 12.36 1.60 45.60
CA LYS A 603 13.17 2.80 45.56
C LYS A 603 12.38 4.01 46.08
N GLU A 604 11.13 4.17 45.63
CA GLU A 604 10.26 5.26 46.11
C GLU A 604 9.93 5.11 47.60
N LYS A 605 9.72 3.86 48.05
CA LYS A 605 9.56 3.54 49.47
C LYS A 605 10.77 3.99 50.28
N ALA A 606 11.98 3.63 49.83
CA ALA A 606 13.22 4.05 50.49
C ALA A 606 13.36 5.60 50.55
N MET A 607 12.98 6.27 49.46
CA MET A 607 12.99 7.74 49.43
C MET A 607 11.98 8.36 50.43
N ALA A 608 10.74 7.82 50.48
CA ALA A 608 9.74 8.25 51.43
C ALA A 608 10.17 8.04 52.91
N LEU A 609 10.80 6.89 53.17
CA LEU A 609 11.35 6.61 54.53
C LEU A 609 12.50 7.57 54.90
N ALA A 610 13.36 7.90 53.91
CA ALA A 610 14.44 8.87 54.13
C ALA A 610 13.89 10.27 54.43
N GLU A 611 12.78 10.66 53.80
CA GLU A 611 12.10 11.95 54.07
C GLU A 611 11.45 11.98 55.47
N ILE A 612 10.83 10.87 55.86
CA ILE A 612 10.19 10.73 57.16
C ILE A 612 11.22 10.76 58.30
N GLY A 613 12.44 10.26 58.08
CA GLY A 613 13.54 10.26 59.02
C GLY A 613 13.24 9.37 60.27
N GLU A 614 13.59 9.86 61.44
CA GLU A 614 13.42 9.12 62.74
C GLU A 614 11.98 9.13 63.28
N ALA A 615 11.01 9.73 62.57
CA ALA A 615 9.63 9.78 63.04
C ALA A 615 8.97 8.38 62.97
N LYS A 616 8.06 8.13 63.95
CA LYS A 616 7.26 6.89 63.88
C LYS A 616 6.38 6.87 62.63
N TYR A 617 6.41 5.76 61.95
CA TYR A 617 5.60 5.54 60.75
C TYR A 617 4.92 4.18 60.79
N THR A 618 3.91 4.00 59.97
CA THR A 618 3.29 2.72 59.64
C THR A 618 3.41 2.49 58.16
N ILE A 619 3.73 1.27 57.77
CA ILE A 619 3.74 0.87 56.34
C ILE A 619 2.66 -0.19 56.15
N GLN A 620 1.80 0.04 55.18
CA GLN A 620 0.85 -0.95 54.69
C GLN A 620 1.22 -1.30 53.26
N ARG A 621 1.39 -2.61 52.98
CA ARG A 621 1.55 -3.08 51.60
C ARG A 621 0.19 -3.32 51.01
N SER A 622 -0.15 -2.61 49.93
CA SER A 622 -1.36 -2.87 49.16
C SER A 622 -1.19 -4.19 48.39
N LYS A 623 -2.02 -5.18 48.66
CA LYS A 623 -2.00 -6.48 47.98
C LYS A 623 -3.03 -6.57 46.88
N GLY A 624 -4.10 -5.79 46.94
CA GLY A 624 -5.16 -5.80 45.94
C GLY A 624 -5.97 -4.51 45.96
N LEU A 625 -6.48 -4.14 44.79
CA LEU A 625 -7.30 -2.93 44.59
C LEU A 625 -8.56 -2.90 45.44
N GLY A 626 -9.11 -4.06 45.78
CA GLY A 626 -10.32 -4.20 46.58
C GLY A 626 -10.12 -3.91 48.08
N GLU A 627 -8.88 -3.85 48.56
CA GLU A 627 -8.52 -3.58 49.96
C GLU A 627 -8.30 -2.07 50.20
N ASN A 628 -8.19 -1.28 49.13
CA ASN A 628 -7.90 0.15 49.21
C ASN A 628 -9.17 0.95 49.51
N ASP A 629 -9.03 1.95 50.40
CA ASP A 629 -10.08 2.90 50.69
C ASP A 629 -10.42 3.75 49.45
N ALA A 630 -11.67 4.23 49.36
CA ALA A 630 -12.14 5.02 48.23
C ALA A 630 -11.32 6.30 48.01
N ASP A 631 -10.92 6.96 49.08
CA ASP A 631 -10.11 8.19 48.99
C ASP A 631 -8.70 7.91 48.48
N MET A 632 -8.09 6.79 48.92
CA MET A 632 -6.81 6.35 48.38
C MET A 632 -6.92 6.01 46.91
N MET A 633 -7.92 5.23 46.52
CA MET A 633 -8.17 4.87 45.10
C MET A 633 -8.40 6.10 44.24
N TRP A 634 -9.10 7.11 44.75
CA TRP A 634 -9.25 8.37 44.02
C TRP A 634 -7.90 9.04 43.82
N LEU A 635 -7.16 9.28 44.91
CA LEU A 635 -5.91 10.06 44.89
C LEU A 635 -4.82 9.38 44.03
N THR A 636 -4.73 8.03 44.05
CA THR A 636 -3.61 7.31 43.43
C THR A 636 -3.90 6.77 42.05
N THR A 637 -5.16 6.42 41.74
CA THR A 637 -5.50 5.60 40.58
C THR A 637 -6.54 6.24 39.66
N MET A 638 -7.54 6.96 40.22
CA MET A 638 -8.68 7.44 39.43
C MET A 638 -8.66 8.94 39.13
N ASN A 639 -8.09 9.77 39.99
CA ASN A 639 -8.04 11.21 39.77
C ASN A 639 -7.12 11.57 38.60
N PRO A 640 -7.64 12.24 37.57
CA PRO A 640 -6.84 12.60 36.38
C PRO A 640 -5.60 13.45 36.66
N GLN A 641 -5.58 14.19 37.79
CA GLN A 641 -4.49 15.10 38.16
C GLN A 641 -3.35 14.41 38.90
N THR A 642 -3.63 13.30 39.60
CA THR A 642 -2.66 12.66 40.50
C THR A 642 -2.31 11.23 40.13
N ARG A 643 -3.16 10.55 39.39
CA ARG A 643 -2.95 9.17 38.93
C ARG A 643 -1.76 9.03 37.98
N ARG A 644 -1.16 7.84 37.99
CA ARG A 644 -0.12 7.44 37.03
C ARG A 644 -0.71 6.49 36.00
N LEU A 645 -0.61 6.87 34.72
CA LEU A 645 -1.03 6.03 33.60
C LEU A 645 0.16 5.76 32.68
N ILE A 646 0.41 4.51 32.41
CA ILE A 646 1.34 4.08 31.34
C ILE A 646 0.54 3.94 30.05
N LYS A 647 0.84 4.74 29.06
CA LYS A 647 0.25 4.62 27.73
C LYS A 647 0.86 3.39 27.04
N VAL A 648 0.01 2.52 26.50
CA VAL A 648 0.48 1.37 25.72
C VAL A 648 0.67 1.82 24.29
N GLU A 649 1.93 2.01 23.91
CA GLU A 649 2.32 2.38 22.55
C GLU A 649 3.03 1.20 21.88
N PRO A 650 2.62 0.82 20.67
CA PRO A 650 3.37 -0.14 19.90
C PRO A 650 4.70 0.47 19.43
N ASP A 651 5.79 -0.30 19.49
CA ASP A 651 7.04 0.07 18.80
C ASP A 651 6.75 0.27 17.29
N ASN A 652 7.49 1.17 16.63
CA ASN A 652 7.23 1.64 15.27
C ASN A 652 7.30 0.58 14.15
N VAL A 653 7.51 -0.70 14.48
CA VAL A 653 7.63 -1.81 13.53
C VAL A 653 6.56 -2.86 13.84
N GLU A 654 5.50 -2.90 13.05
CA GLU A 654 4.36 -3.85 13.22
C GLU A 654 4.81 -5.33 13.28
N GLU A 655 5.81 -5.70 12.50
CA GLU A 655 6.36 -7.06 12.46
C GLU A 655 6.99 -7.47 13.81
N LEU A 656 7.74 -6.58 14.44
CA LEU A 656 8.35 -6.81 15.76
C LEU A 656 7.32 -7.02 16.87
N ILE A 657 6.17 -6.36 16.79
CA ILE A 657 5.07 -6.51 17.76
C ILE A 657 4.43 -7.87 17.58
N ALA A 658 4.14 -8.26 16.35
CA ALA A 658 3.56 -9.55 16.03
C ALA A 658 4.47 -10.68 16.49
N GLU A 659 5.77 -10.60 16.23
CA GLU A 659 6.77 -11.56 16.68
C GLU A 659 6.84 -11.65 18.21
N LYS A 660 6.86 -10.54 18.93
CA LYS A 660 6.89 -10.52 20.41
C LYS A 660 5.64 -11.14 21.02
N PHE A 661 4.44 -10.81 20.50
CA PHE A 661 3.20 -11.40 20.99
C PHE A 661 3.16 -12.91 20.71
N GLU A 662 3.55 -13.36 19.52
CA GLU A 662 3.57 -14.77 19.16
C GLU A 662 4.62 -15.54 19.97
N LEU A 663 5.83 -14.98 20.13
CA LEU A 663 6.90 -15.55 20.92
C LEU A 663 6.51 -15.74 22.39
N LEU A 664 5.97 -14.69 23.01
CA LEU A 664 5.68 -14.70 24.45
C LEU A 664 4.36 -15.38 24.80
N LEU A 665 3.35 -15.32 23.95
CA LEU A 665 1.96 -15.70 24.26
C LEU A 665 1.37 -16.74 23.28
N GLY A 666 2.05 -17.02 22.15
CA GLY A 666 1.68 -18.04 21.17
C GLY A 666 1.91 -19.48 21.66
N ASP A 667 1.93 -20.44 20.75
CA ASP A 667 2.01 -21.86 21.09
C ASP A 667 3.43 -22.40 21.21
N ASN A 668 4.47 -21.70 20.71
CA ASN A 668 5.86 -22.16 20.72
C ASN A 668 6.52 -21.99 22.09
N LEU A 669 6.42 -23.05 22.90
CA LEU A 669 7.00 -23.06 24.25
C LEU A 669 8.54 -23.10 24.26
N ALA A 670 9.16 -23.70 23.22
CA ALA A 670 10.62 -23.85 23.15
C ALA A 670 11.30 -22.49 22.95
N GLU A 671 10.90 -21.75 21.95
CA GLU A 671 11.41 -20.40 21.67
C GLU A 671 11.17 -19.42 22.82
N ARG A 672 10.00 -19.54 23.50
CA ARG A 672 9.72 -18.72 24.69
C ARG A 672 10.68 -18.99 25.83
N LYS A 673 11.01 -20.28 26.10
CA LYS A 673 11.97 -20.63 27.13
C LYS A 673 13.37 -20.14 26.83
N GLU A 674 13.77 -20.22 25.57
CA GLU A 674 15.06 -19.71 25.09
C GLU A 674 15.14 -18.18 25.25
N PHE A 675 14.12 -17.46 24.81
CA PHE A 675 14.03 -16.02 24.99
C PHE A 675 14.11 -15.59 26.46
N ILE A 676 13.39 -16.30 27.35
CA ILE A 676 13.44 -16.03 28.81
C ILE A 676 14.82 -16.32 29.39
N ALA A 677 15.48 -17.41 28.96
CA ALA A 677 16.82 -17.73 29.41
C ALA A 677 17.84 -16.66 28.99
N GLU A 678 17.73 -16.15 27.77
CA GLU A 678 18.65 -15.15 27.26
C GLU A 678 18.40 -13.75 27.82
N ASN A 679 17.12 -13.33 27.95
CA ASN A 679 16.74 -11.97 28.24
C ASN A 679 16.18 -11.75 29.65
N GLY A 680 15.86 -12.83 30.40
CA GLY A 680 15.21 -12.75 31.71
C GLY A 680 15.99 -11.91 32.74
N HIS A 681 17.32 -11.91 32.64
CA HIS A 681 18.20 -11.13 33.53
C HIS A 681 17.96 -9.61 33.43
N LEU A 682 17.45 -9.13 32.29
CA LEU A 682 17.14 -7.71 32.07
C LEU A 682 15.87 -7.26 32.82
N TYR A 683 15.05 -8.20 33.27
CA TYR A 683 13.74 -7.95 33.87
C TYR A 683 13.64 -8.44 35.31
N ILE A 684 14.75 -8.86 35.93
CA ILE A 684 14.78 -9.37 37.30
C ILE A 684 14.22 -8.35 38.30
N ASP A 685 14.55 -7.07 38.12
CA ASP A 685 14.09 -5.99 38.99
C ASP A 685 12.57 -5.75 38.91
N LEU A 686 11.91 -6.25 37.86
CA LEU A 686 10.46 -6.20 37.67
C LEU A 686 9.74 -7.48 38.07
N ALA A 687 10.51 -8.54 38.40
CA ALA A 687 9.95 -9.82 38.83
C ALA A 687 9.51 -9.72 40.31
N ASP A 688 8.29 -10.15 40.61
CA ASP A 688 7.85 -10.34 42.00
C ASP A 688 8.53 -11.60 42.55
N ILE A 689 9.52 -11.40 43.42
CA ILE A 689 10.30 -12.47 44.06
C ILE A 689 9.72 -12.84 45.42
N SER A 690 8.54 -12.30 45.80
CA SER A 690 7.93 -12.54 47.14
C SER A 690 7.25 -13.90 47.28
#